data_a0782d3ccf0de8d7957c9fbf0a224f89
#
_entry.id   a0782d3ccf0de8d7957c9fbf0a224f89
#
_cell.length_a   1.000
_cell.length_b   1.000
_cell.length_c   1.000
_cell.angle_alpha   90.00
_cell.angle_beta   90.00
_cell.angle_gamma   90.00
#
_symmetry.space_group_name_H-M   'P 1'
#
loop_
_entity.id
_entity.type
_entity.pdbx_description
1 polymer ?
#
loop_
_entity_poly.entity_id
_entity_poly.type
_entity_poly.pdbx_seq_one_letter_code
_entity_poly.pdbx_strand_id
1 'polypeptide(L)'
;MNEYVDKIKKLMEKEMVRYVIAGGMTTAVNLVSFFVLRLVTDLSRSAANIIAIMLAILFAYFANGFYVFRSEQRKSVGRIIREFISFVGMRLFAMVVEVVGTNLLCDSFRYNEFISKIIIQVVVLVINYIFSKCFVFKKDKKPVKDILADNYIMIISFIIPAIFMFVLWVVAEIGPFGGHSLTMVDSLHQYLPFFSDYHDKLVNEGSLFYTWDIGMGSNLLDIIAYYMACPLNFIIVLFSREHLYIAMCLLISIKIALSGMTMASYLGYKCRNKNNLLIIPFAVAYALSNYVIGYSWNLMWMDCILILPLIMQGFEQMMEDGSNYRLYTLSLFYGLLCNYYICFMICVFLVLQFILTNHKNIYKGAEDTLRFAGTSVMAAAMSAFLLIPAYIGLNTTASATRHFPKWEWYGSIWDMIKQMFVLTEPIKSQQFDGGVNLYCGTFAILLIGIYIFNTKIKWYEKLKNVILIVFLMMSFNNTLLNYIWHGFHDQYGIPNRFSFLFIFILLSMGYEAIANTDKKQIPGIALGIIVAFGFLVYADKNIDMDRTVIILTWVLFAVYSAGILVLGLVRGKGRFAVAAILSVLCLTEIVFSAAKGYESNGTVNIPDYYGDAASVQAAIDSVKTGHFPYRTELNNTKVVDESTYYNMQGVSLFGSTVSNDLVNAMHGLGFYTGANEFLFDGANPVSSSVLGIRYLFRRQDEHMSYDMDYVDTVDGVDVYQNSRALKLGFMVNNELKDWTSDASNMFDSINNFVEKSTGVAGTFSQIYPEVTGSSNDITITHDNPYSEYFGLSDILSL
;
A
#
# COMPACT_ATOMS: atom_id res chain seq x y z
N MET A 1 45.35 43.93 6.09
CA MET A 1 45.24 42.88 5.10
C MET A 1 45.46 41.48 5.68
N ASN A 2 46.51 41.26 6.47
CA ASN A 2 46.77 39.97 7.12
C ASN A 2 45.69 39.53 8.12
N GLU A 3 45.06 40.43 8.86
CA GLU A 3 43.97 40.11 9.82
C GLU A 3 42.69 39.68 9.12
N TYR A 4 42.37 40.24 7.95
CA TYR A 4 41.24 39.80 7.11
C TYR A 4 41.51 38.44 6.46
N VAL A 5 42.73 38.16 6.06
CA VAL A 5 43.14 36.88 5.47
C VAL A 5 43.05 35.78 6.53
N ASP A 6 43.45 36.05 7.80
CA ASP A 6 43.35 35.11 8.91
C ASP A 6 41.89 34.88 9.35
N LYS A 7 41.01 35.88 9.32
CA LYS A 7 39.57 35.73 9.54
C LYS A 7 38.92 34.90 8.43
N ILE A 8 39.26 35.10 7.16
CA ILE A 8 38.79 34.30 6.03
C ILE A 8 39.31 32.88 6.14
N LYS A 9 40.58 32.64 6.49
CA LYS A 9 41.12 31.29 6.72
C LYS A 9 40.39 30.57 7.86
N LYS A 10 40.16 31.21 9.01
CA LYS A 10 39.34 30.66 10.11
C LYS A 10 37.88 30.38 9.71
N LEU A 11 37.31 31.22 8.84
CA LEU A 11 35.97 31.00 8.32
C LEU A 11 35.93 29.78 7.37
N MET A 12 36.93 29.64 6.51
CA MET A 12 37.12 28.53 5.57
C MET A 12 37.44 27.19 6.28
N GLU A 13 37.89 27.23 7.52
CA GLU A 13 38.08 26.02 8.35
C GLU A 13 36.76 25.43 8.87
N LYS A 14 35.69 26.24 8.93
CA LYS A 14 34.36 25.71 9.31
C LYS A 14 33.79 24.80 8.25
N GLU A 15 33.42 23.58 8.64
CA GLU A 15 32.88 22.51 7.76
C GLU A 15 31.67 22.98 6.96
N MET A 16 30.76 23.75 7.58
CA MET A 16 29.57 24.28 6.97
C MET A 16 29.87 25.30 5.84
N VAL A 17 30.90 26.13 6.01
CA VAL A 17 31.31 27.10 4.98
C VAL A 17 31.89 26.36 3.75
N ARG A 18 32.74 25.36 4.00
CA ARG A 18 33.24 24.49 2.91
C ARG A 18 32.12 23.77 2.15
N TYR A 19 31.06 23.35 2.87
CA TYR A 19 29.90 22.71 2.27
C TYR A 19 29.14 23.67 1.33
N VAL A 20 28.89 24.90 1.75
CA VAL A 20 28.24 25.93 0.91
C VAL A 20 29.07 26.23 -0.33
N ILE A 21 30.39 26.34 -0.20
CA ILE A 21 31.30 26.56 -1.34
C ILE A 21 31.27 25.39 -2.30
N ALA A 22 31.34 24.16 -1.80
CA ALA A 22 31.22 22.94 -2.63
C ALA A 22 29.89 22.87 -3.35
N GLY A 23 28.78 23.30 -2.71
CA GLY A 23 27.45 23.42 -3.32
C GLY A 23 27.42 24.41 -4.50
N GLY A 24 27.96 25.60 -4.31
CA GLY A 24 28.11 26.62 -5.37
C GLY A 24 28.94 26.12 -6.57
N MET A 25 30.05 25.43 -6.27
CA MET A 25 30.88 24.80 -7.33
C MET A 25 30.14 23.68 -8.07
N THR A 26 29.30 22.91 -7.37
CA THR A 26 28.45 21.86 -7.99
C THR A 26 27.47 22.47 -9.00
N THR A 27 26.83 23.57 -8.63
CA THR A 27 25.92 24.30 -9.52
C THR A 27 26.67 24.84 -10.74
N ALA A 28 27.86 25.39 -10.55
CA ALA A 28 28.69 25.85 -11.65
C ALA A 28 29.09 24.71 -12.61
N VAL A 29 29.47 23.54 -12.07
CA VAL A 29 29.76 22.36 -12.89
C VAL A 29 28.54 21.92 -13.71
N ASN A 30 27.35 21.91 -13.10
CA ASN A 30 26.11 21.58 -13.82
C ASN A 30 25.88 22.52 -15.02
N LEU A 31 25.91 23.83 -14.76
CA LEU A 31 25.67 24.84 -15.82
C LEU A 31 26.71 24.77 -16.93
N VAL A 32 28.00 24.75 -16.56
CA VAL A 32 29.09 24.68 -17.55
C VAL A 32 29.00 23.40 -18.38
N SER A 33 28.80 22.26 -17.74
CA SER A 33 28.65 20.97 -18.46
C SER A 33 27.46 20.98 -19.41
N PHE A 34 26.31 21.52 -19.00
CA PHE A 34 25.12 21.63 -19.84
C PHE A 34 25.42 22.49 -21.09
N PHE A 35 25.96 23.68 -20.89
CA PHE A 35 26.27 24.59 -22.01
C PHE A 35 27.35 24.03 -22.95
N VAL A 36 28.40 23.42 -22.40
CA VAL A 36 29.46 22.77 -23.20
C VAL A 36 28.88 21.61 -24.05
N LEU A 37 28.07 20.74 -23.45
CA LEU A 37 27.42 19.63 -24.16
C LEU A 37 26.52 20.13 -25.27
N ARG A 38 25.77 21.21 -25.04
CA ARG A 38 24.91 21.84 -26.07
C ARG A 38 25.67 22.51 -27.20
N LEU A 39 26.91 22.98 -26.92
CA LEU A 39 27.76 23.63 -27.91
C LEU A 39 28.55 22.63 -28.75
N VAL A 40 28.97 21.51 -28.18
CA VAL A 40 29.94 20.57 -28.79
C VAL A 40 29.23 19.30 -29.32
N THR A 41 27.97 19.04 -28.95
CA THR A 41 27.26 17.83 -29.36
C THR A 41 25.84 18.14 -29.84
N ASP A 42 25.29 17.27 -30.71
CA ASP A 42 23.92 17.34 -31.22
C ASP A 42 22.89 16.68 -30.27
N LEU A 43 23.25 16.48 -28.98
CA LEU A 43 22.37 15.89 -27.99
C LEU A 43 21.10 16.73 -27.80
N SER A 44 19.95 16.07 -27.58
CA SER A 44 18.72 16.75 -27.20
C SER A 44 18.92 17.54 -25.91
N ARG A 45 18.09 18.57 -25.67
CA ARG A 45 18.16 19.39 -24.45
C ARG A 45 18.06 18.52 -23.20
N SER A 46 17.15 17.57 -23.20
CA SER A 46 16.95 16.64 -22.07
C SER A 46 18.16 15.72 -21.84
N ALA A 47 18.75 15.15 -22.90
CA ALA A 47 19.94 14.31 -22.78
C ALA A 47 21.15 15.08 -22.25
N ALA A 48 21.39 16.28 -22.76
CA ALA A 48 22.46 17.16 -22.28
C ALA A 48 22.27 17.54 -20.80
N ASN A 49 21.03 17.81 -20.38
CA ASN A 49 20.71 18.13 -18.99
C ASN A 49 20.94 16.93 -18.06
N ILE A 50 20.51 15.74 -18.44
CA ILE A 50 20.72 14.51 -17.64
C ILE A 50 22.22 14.27 -17.45
N ILE A 51 23.03 14.37 -18.50
CA ILE A 51 24.48 14.17 -18.41
C ILE A 51 25.12 15.25 -17.52
N ALA A 52 24.70 16.50 -17.66
CA ALA A 52 25.21 17.61 -16.82
C ALA A 52 24.90 17.40 -15.32
N ILE A 53 23.68 16.93 -15.00
CA ILE A 53 23.28 16.59 -13.64
C ILE A 53 24.13 15.42 -13.11
N MET A 54 24.37 14.39 -13.89
CA MET A 54 25.22 13.24 -13.49
C MET A 54 26.65 13.70 -13.20
N LEU A 55 27.24 14.56 -14.03
CA LEU A 55 28.57 15.13 -13.81
C LEU A 55 28.62 16.00 -12.54
N ALA A 56 27.58 16.80 -12.30
CA ALA A 56 27.47 17.61 -11.10
C ALA A 56 27.35 16.76 -9.82
N ILE A 57 26.58 15.66 -9.86
CA ILE A 57 26.47 14.70 -8.73
C ILE A 57 27.80 14.04 -8.44
N LEU A 58 28.52 13.59 -9.46
CA LEU A 58 29.87 13.05 -9.33
C LEU A 58 30.82 14.06 -8.69
N PHE A 59 30.87 15.28 -9.23
CA PHE A 59 31.66 16.35 -8.65
C PHE A 59 31.30 16.63 -7.19
N ALA A 60 30.02 16.74 -6.89
CA ALA A 60 29.53 16.97 -5.52
C ALA A 60 29.97 15.86 -4.55
N TYR A 61 29.95 14.60 -4.99
CA TYR A 61 30.42 13.47 -4.17
C TYR A 61 31.89 13.62 -3.81
N PHE A 62 32.75 13.89 -4.80
CA PHE A 62 34.19 14.08 -4.58
C PHE A 62 34.48 15.35 -3.74
N ALA A 63 33.85 16.47 -4.06
CA ALA A 63 34.04 17.72 -3.34
C ALA A 63 33.61 17.59 -1.87
N ASN A 64 32.49 16.96 -1.59
CA ASN A 64 32.05 16.70 -0.22
C ASN A 64 32.98 15.72 0.51
N GLY A 65 33.39 14.63 -0.15
CA GLY A 65 34.26 13.62 0.45
C GLY A 65 35.64 14.15 0.80
N PHE A 66 36.31 14.82 -0.11
CA PHE A 66 37.71 15.23 0.05
C PHE A 66 37.88 16.63 0.68
N TYR A 67 37.05 17.60 0.26
CA TYR A 67 37.21 18.99 0.68
C TYR A 67 36.39 19.34 1.93
N VAL A 68 35.12 18.91 2.00
CA VAL A 68 34.21 19.25 3.09
C VAL A 68 34.46 18.39 4.32
N PHE A 69 34.26 17.07 4.20
CA PHE A 69 34.28 16.16 5.33
C PHE A 69 35.66 15.50 5.58
N ARG A 70 36.65 15.76 4.72
CA ARG A 70 38.02 15.26 4.81
C ARG A 70 38.10 13.78 5.17
N SER A 71 37.35 12.95 4.42
CA SER A 71 37.29 11.51 4.65
C SER A 71 38.65 10.85 4.26
N GLU A 72 39.05 9.80 5.01
CA GLU A 72 40.33 9.11 4.84
C GLU A 72 40.61 8.67 3.40
N GLN A 73 41.84 8.87 2.95
CA GLN A 73 42.28 8.65 1.55
C GLN A 73 42.36 7.16 1.12
N ARG A 74 42.41 6.22 2.05
CA ARG A 74 42.48 4.76 1.75
C ARG A 74 41.13 4.08 2.00
N LYS A 75 40.24 4.11 1.01
CA LYS A 75 38.96 3.39 1.08
C LYS A 75 38.99 2.21 0.10
N SER A 76 38.39 1.07 0.52
CA SER A 76 38.14 -0.03 -0.43
C SER A 76 37.11 0.40 -1.49
N VAL A 77 37.20 -0.16 -2.70
CA VAL A 77 36.28 0.16 -3.81
C VAL A 77 34.80 -0.04 -3.40
N GLY A 78 34.50 -1.11 -2.65
CA GLY A 78 33.13 -1.35 -2.15
C GLY A 78 32.61 -0.27 -1.19
N ARG A 79 33.49 0.38 -0.41
CA ARG A 79 33.13 1.50 0.46
C ARG A 79 32.81 2.75 -0.35
N ILE A 80 33.59 3.00 -1.41
CA ILE A 80 33.37 4.13 -2.32
C ILE A 80 32.00 3.97 -3.03
N ILE A 81 31.71 2.79 -3.57
CA ILE A 81 30.43 2.50 -4.24
C ILE A 81 29.25 2.71 -3.28
N ARG A 82 29.32 2.19 -2.07
CA ARG A 82 28.26 2.33 -1.07
C ARG A 82 28.04 3.78 -0.64
N GLU A 83 29.13 4.53 -0.40
CA GLU A 83 29.05 5.94 -0.05
C GLU A 83 28.46 6.74 -1.21
N PHE A 84 28.82 6.40 -2.44
CA PHE A 84 28.28 7.01 -3.65
C PHE A 84 26.78 6.71 -3.84
N ILE A 85 26.34 5.46 -3.71
CA ILE A 85 24.91 5.10 -3.77
C ILE A 85 24.12 5.81 -2.68
N SER A 86 24.62 5.84 -1.45
CA SER A 86 23.98 6.56 -0.35
C SER A 86 23.91 8.07 -0.64
N PHE A 87 24.95 8.65 -1.23
CA PHE A 87 25.00 10.06 -1.61
C PHE A 87 23.97 10.40 -2.70
N VAL A 88 23.88 9.58 -3.74
CA VAL A 88 22.91 9.74 -4.82
C VAL A 88 21.47 9.59 -4.29
N GLY A 89 21.19 8.56 -3.50
CA GLY A 89 19.86 8.37 -2.92
C GLY A 89 19.41 9.56 -2.06
N MET A 90 20.35 10.17 -1.30
CA MET A 90 20.07 11.36 -0.51
C MET A 90 19.80 12.59 -1.38
N ARG A 91 20.49 12.71 -2.52
CA ARG A 91 20.26 13.80 -3.49
C ARG A 91 18.89 13.68 -4.14
N LEU A 92 18.49 12.47 -4.52
CA LEU A 92 17.15 12.21 -5.06
C LEU A 92 16.05 12.56 -4.05
N PHE A 93 16.22 12.16 -2.78
CA PHE A 93 15.29 12.53 -1.72
C PHE A 93 15.19 14.06 -1.54
N ALA A 94 16.32 14.76 -1.53
CA ALA A 94 16.34 16.21 -1.41
C ALA A 94 15.67 16.91 -2.61
N MET A 95 15.76 16.32 -3.80
CA MET A 95 15.08 16.82 -5.01
C MET A 95 13.56 16.67 -4.90
N VAL A 96 13.07 15.57 -4.33
CA VAL A 96 11.63 15.40 -4.05
C VAL A 96 11.16 16.46 -3.05
N VAL A 97 11.92 16.70 -1.97
CA VAL A 97 11.60 17.75 -0.98
C VAL A 97 11.60 19.13 -1.63
N GLU A 98 12.50 19.39 -2.57
CA GLU A 98 12.55 20.66 -3.30
C GLU A 98 11.31 20.89 -4.16
N VAL A 99 10.93 19.91 -4.98
CA VAL A 99 9.77 20.01 -5.87
C VAL A 99 8.47 20.14 -5.06
N VAL A 100 8.24 19.21 -4.13
CA VAL A 100 7.01 19.20 -3.32
C VAL A 100 6.94 20.46 -2.44
N GLY A 101 8.02 20.85 -1.80
CA GLY A 101 8.04 22.02 -0.95
C GLY A 101 7.85 23.33 -1.69
N THR A 102 8.42 23.48 -2.88
CA THR A 102 8.22 24.69 -3.71
C THR A 102 6.75 24.80 -4.12
N ASN A 103 6.16 23.71 -4.65
CA ASN A 103 4.76 23.70 -5.07
C ASN A 103 3.83 23.97 -3.88
N LEU A 104 4.10 23.38 -2.72
CA LEU A 104 3.31 23.62 -1.50
C LEU A 104 3.31 25.11 -1.11
N LEU A 105 4.47 25.77 -1.13
CA LEU A 105 4.57 27.18 -0.78
C LEU A 105 3.93 28.09 -1.82
N CYS A 106 4.06 27.78 -3.12
CA CYS A 106 3.48 28.58 -4.19
C CYS A 106 1.96 28.40 -4.28
N ASP A 107 1.50 27.14 -4.33
CA ASP A 107 0.11 26.83 -4.68
C ASP A 107 -0.82 26.88 -3.46
N SER A 108 -0.38 26.34 -2.31
CA SER A 108 -1.21 26.29 -1.09
C SER A 108 -1.10 27.54 -0.23
N PHE A 109 0.12 28.05 -0.03
CA PHE A 109 0.33 29.25 0.78
C PHE A 109 0.38 30.56 -0.02
N ARG A 110 0.28 30.49 -1.35
CA ARG A 110 0.30 31.65 -2.27
C ARG A 110 1.50 32.58 -2.09
N TYR A 111 2.64 32.06 -1.66
CA TYR A 111 3.88 32.81 -1.64
C TYR A 111 4.40 33.03 -3.08
N ASN A 112 5.12 34.13 -3.26
CA ASN A 112 5.81 34.41 -4.51
C ASN A 112 6.80 33.28 -4.85
N GLU A 113 6.83 32.82 -6.10
CA GLU A 113 7.68 31.70 -6.58
C GLU A 113 9.15 31.88 -6.21
N PHE A 114 9.68 33.09 -6.35
CA PHE A 114 11.07 33.39 -6.04
C PHE A 114 11.36 33.22 -4.53
N ILE A 115 10.46 33.70 -3.66
CA ILE A 115 10.59 33.58 -2.20
C ILE A 115 10.45 32.10 -1.80
N SER A 116 9.49 31.38 -2.35
CA SER A 116 9.27 29.96 -2.12
C SER A 116 10.50 29.14 -2.50
N LYS A 117 11.08 29.42 -3.66
CA LYS A 117 12.30 28.76 -4.12
C LYS A 117 13.48 29.01 -3.19
N ILE A 118 13.68 30.24 -2.70
CA ILE A 118 14.76 30.55 -1.74
C ILE A 118 14.58 29.80 -0.42
N ILE A 119 13.37 29.81 0.14
CA ILE A 119 13.08 29.12 1.42
C ILE A 119 13.40 27.64 1.29
N ILE A 120 12.87 26.99 0.24
CA ILE A 120 13.07 25.55 0.03
C ILE A 120 14.53 25.22 -0.28
N GLN A 121 15.25 26.05 -1.03
CA GLN A 121 16.68 25.85 -1.26
C GLN A 121 17.50 25.87 0.05
N VAL A 122 17.14 26.72 1.00
CA VAL A 122 17.77 26.72 2.34
C VAL A 122 17.47 25.40 3.07
N VAL A 123 16.22 24.94 3.04
CA VAL A 123 15.81 23.67 3.66
C VAL A 123 16.56 22.48 3.02
N VAL A 124 16.61 22.42 1.70
CA VAL A 124 17.33 21.40 0.93
C VAL A 124 18.84 21.41 1.23
N LEU A 125 19.43 22.59 1.37
CA LEU A 125 20.84 22.73 1.72
C LEU A 125 21.13 22.15 3.12
N VAL A 126 20.28 22.47 4.10
CA VAL A 126 20.39 21.94 5.47
C VAL A 126 20.19 20.42 5.49
N ILE A 127 19.17 19.91 4.82
CA ILE A 127 18.90 18.48 4.69
C ILE A 127 20.12 17.76 4.07
N ASN A 128 20.60 18.23 2.95
CA ASN A 128 21.75 17.64 2.27
C ASN A 128 23.03 17.66 3.13
N TYR A 129 23.26 18.73 3.91
CA TYR A 129 24.40 18.83 4.84
C TYR A 129 24.29 17.80 5.98
N ILE A 130 23.13 17.75 6.64
CA ILE A 130 22.90 16.83 7.76
C ILE A 130 23.07 15.37 7.30
N PHE A 131 22.46 15.03 6.19
CA PHE A 131 22.51 13.68 5.66
C PHE A 131 23.90 13.28 5.17
N SER A 132 24.59 14.16 4.45
CA SER A 132 25.98 13.92 4.02
C SER A 132 26.89 13.67 5.21
N LYS A 133 26.75 14.46 6.29
CA LYS A 133 27.54 14.31 7.51
C LYS A 133 27.20 13.06 8.31
N CYS A 134 25.89 12.80 8.53
CA CYS A 134 25.44 11.75 9.45
C CYS A 134 25.40 10.35 8.79
N PHE A 135 25.16 10.29 7.50
CA PHE A 135 24.90 9.02 6.82
C PHE A 135 25.94 8.66 5.75
N VAL A 136 26.46 9.63 4.99
CA VAL A 136 27.38 9.33 3.87
C VAL A 136 28.84 9.30 4.33
N PHE A 137 29.36 10.34 4.96
CA PHE A 137 30.78 10.50 5.27
C PHE A 137 31.16 10.23 6.74
N LYS A 138 30.44 9.34 7.41
CA LYS A 138 30.72 8.95 8.81
C LYS A 138 32.07 8.22 8.93
N LYS A 139 32.91 8.64 9.89
CA LYS A 139 34.33 8.23 10.00
C LYS A 139 34.57 6.73 10.25
N ASP A 140 33.68 6.01 10.92
CA ASP A 140 33.89 4.60 11.31
C ASP A 140 32.87 3.66 10.65
N LYS A 141 33.02 3.39 9.35
CA LYS A 141 32.21 2.36 8.66
C LYS A 141 32.99 1.08 8.50
N LYS A 142 32.40 -0.05 8.94
CA LYS A 142 32.94 -1.39 8.70
C LYS A 142 33.06 -1.66 7.19
N PRO A 143 34.07 -2.44 6.74
CA PRO A 143 34.17 -2.89 5.34
C PRO A 143 32.88 -3.62 4.90
N VAL A 144 32.53 -3.53 3.62
CA VAL A 144 31.31 -4.17 3.08
C VAL A 144 31.28 -5.66 3.39
N LYS A 145 32.44 -6.35 3.29
CA LYS A 145 32.56 -7.77 3.64
C LYS A 145 32.12 -8.06 5.07
N ASP A 146 32.54 -7.24 6.03
CA ASP A 146 32.19 -7.43 7.44
C ASP A 146 30.71 -7.10 7.69
N ILE A 147 30.15 -6.14 6.95
CA ILE A 147 28.71 -5.82 7.02
C ILE A 147 27.88 -6.97 6.47
N LEU A 148 28.29 -7.56 5.35
CA LEU A 148 27.62 -8.73 4.78
C LEU A 148 27.74 -9.94 5.73
N ALA A 149 28.94 -10.17 6.28
CA ALA A 149 29.18 -11.23 7.26
C ALA A 149 28.37 -11.00 8.57
N ASP A 150 28.17 -9.77 8.99
CA ASP A 150 27.40 -9.43 10.19
C ASP A 150 25.88 -9.53 9.98
N ASN A 151 25.38 -9.52 8.75
CA ASN A 151 23.94 -9.44 8.43
C ASN A 151 23.47 -10.53 7.45
N TYR A 152 24.25 -11.62 7.27
CA TYR A 152 23.92 -12.66 6.29
C TYR A 152 22.55 -13.30 6.53
N ILE A 153 22.09 -13.44 7.78
CA ILE A 153 20.75 -13.96 8.12
C ILE A 153 19.65 -13.06 7.55
N MET A 154 19.79 -11.75 7.73
CA MET A 154 18.83 -10.78 7.17
C MET A 154 18.82 -10.82 5.64
N ILE A 155 20.01 -10.94 5.03
CA ILE A 155 20.14 -11.01 3.58
C ILE A 155 19.52 -12.28 3.03
N ILE A 156 19.75 -13.44 3.66
CA ILE A 156 19.12 -14.71 3.27
C ILE A 156 17.60 -14.64 3.43
N SER A 157 17.12 -14.02 4.52
CA SER A 157 15.69 -13.84 4.78
C SER A 157 15.01 -12.88 3.79
N PHE A 158 15.77 -12.03 3.08
CA PHE A 158 15.31 -11.28 1.91
C PHE A 158 15.36 -12.13 0.63
N ILE A 159 16.49 -12.83 0.40
CA ILE A 159 16.74 -13.54 -0.86
C ILE A 159 15.74 -14.69 -1.07
N ILE A 160 15.38 -15.45 -0.02
CA ILE A 160 14.46 -16.59 -0.16
C ILE A 160 13.08 -16.16 -0.66
N PRO A 161 12.38 -15.20 -0.04
CA PRO A 161 11.12 -14.71 -0.58
C PRO A 161 11.28 -14.04 -1.96
N ALA A 162 12.39 -13.34 -2.22
CA ALA A 162 12.65 -12.74 -3.53
C ALA A 162 12.79 -13.80 -4.64
N ILE A 163 13.51 -14.90 -4.37
CA ILE A 163 13.63 -16.03 -5.32
C ILE A 163 12.27 -16.70 -5.49
N PHE A 164 11.52 -16.91 -4.40
CA PHE A 164 10.17 -17.48 -4.48
C PHE A 164 9.28 -16.64 -5.40
N MET A 165 9.23 -15.31 -5.23
CA MET A 165 8.45 -14.42 -6.08
C MET A 165 8.95 -14.44 -7.54
N PHE A 166 10.25 -14.47 -7.77
CA PHE A 166 10.81 -14.59 -9.12
C PHE A 166 10.40 -15.89 -9.80
N VAL A 167 10.47 -17.03 -9.10
CA VAL A 167 10.03 -18.32 -9.62
C VAL A 167 8.51 -18.32 -9.89
N LEU A 168 7.73 -17.71 -8.99
CA LEU A 168 6.30 -17.53 -9.18
C LEU A 168 6.00 -16.73 -10.47
N TRP A 169 6.76 -15.64 -10.74
CA TRP A 169 6.59 -14.85 -11.96
C TRP A 169 6.81 -15.69 -13.22
N VAL A 170 7.84 -16.53 -13.21
CA VAL A 170 8.15 -17.40 -14.37
C VAL A 170 7.07 -18.48 -14.54
N VAL A 171 6.65 -19.13 -13.46
CA VAL A 171 5.70 -20.27 -13.49
C VAL A 171 4.27 -19.82 -13.80
N ALA A 172 3.88 -18.66 -13.26
CA ALA A 172 2.55 -18.08 -13.45
C ALA A 172 2.48 -17.12 -14.66
N GLU A 173 3.51 -17.11 -15.51
CA GLU A 173 3.59 -16.26 -16.72
C GLU A 173 3.29 -14.77 -16.46
N ILE A 174 3.75 -14.26 -15.30
CA ILE A 174 3.57 -12.85 -14.95
C ILE A 174 4.51 -11.99 -15.82
N GLY A 175 4.02 -10.88 -16.32
CA GLY A 175 4.85 -9.97 -17.14
C GLY A 175 6.19 -9.63 -16.48
N PRO A 176 7.33 -9.69 -17.19
CA PRO A 176 7.48 -9.80 -18.65
C PRO A 176 7.56 -11.25 -19.20
N PHE A 177 7.34 -12.29 -18.39
CA PHE A 177 7.43 -13.69 -18.82
C PHE A 177 6.15 -14.17 -19.53
N GLY A 178 5.06 -13.41 -19.45
CA GLY A 178 3.79 -13.67 -20.13
C GLY A 178 2.81 -12.49 -19.97
N GLY A 179 1.52 -12.72 -20.16
CA GLY A 179 0.47 -11.70 -20.08
C GLY A 179 -0.22 -11.58 -18.73
N HIS A 180 0.17 -12.38 -17.73
CA HIS A 180 -0.50 -12.42 -16.43
C HIS A 180 0.02 -11.37 -15.43
N SER A 181 -0.77 -11.11 -14.39
CA SER A 181 -0.46 -10.16 -13.32
C SER A 181 -0.98 -10.65 -11.96
N LEU A 182 -0.33 -10.17 -10.88
CA LEU A 182 -0.81 -10.30 -9.50
C LEU A 182 -1.81 -9.19 -9.12
N THR A 183 -2.04 -8.21 -10.00
CA THR A 183 -3.02 -7.16 -9.80
C THR A 183 -4.41 -7.73 -10.03
N MET A 184 -5.14 -8.00 -8.96
CA MET A 184 -6.49 -8.59 -8.96
C MET A 184 -7.41 -7.78 -8.05
N VAL A 185 -8.71 -8.01 -8.13
CA VAL A 185 -9.74 -7.34 -7.33
C VAL A 185 -9.57 -5.81 -7.48
N ASP A 186 -9.55 -5.04 -6.40
CA ASP A 186 -9.40 -3.58 -6.43
C ASP A 186 -8.06 -3.13 -7.07
N SER A 187 -7.03 -3.97 -7.01
CA SER A 187 -5.74 -3.64 -7.65
C SER A 187 -5.83 -3.53 -9.17
N LEU A 188 -6.75 -4.26 -9.81
CA LEU A 188 -7.04 -4.16 -11.23
C LEU A 188 -8.01 -3.02 -11.52
N HIS A 189 -9.14 -2.98 -10.77
CA HIS A 189 -10.27 -2.09 -11.05
C HIS A 189 -10.06 -0.65 -10.59
N GLN A 190 -9.15 -0.43 -9.64
CA GLN A 190 -8.96 0.84 -8.93
C GLN A 190 -7.49 1.27 -8.90
N TYR A 191 -6.56 0.44 -8.36
CA TYR A 191 -5.19 0.90 -8.11
C TYR A 191 -4.40 1.07 -9.41
N LEU A 192 -4.49 0.16 -10.36
CA LEU A 192 -3.79 0.29 -11.64
C LEU A 192 -4.23 1.56 -12.42
N PRO A 193 -5.53 1.89 -12.54
CA PRO A 193 -5.98 3.19 -13.03
C PRO A 193 -5.40 4.38 -12.27
N PHE A 194 -5.43 4.38 -10.93
CA PHE A 194 -4.87 5.48 -10.13
C PHE A 194 -3.36 5.63 -10.31
N PHE A 195 -2.64 4.52 -10.43
CA PHE A 195 -1.21 4.52 -10.74
C PHE A 195 -0.94 5.05 -12.16
N SER A 196 -1.86 4.88 -13.11
CA SER A 196 -1.74 5.48 -14.44
C SER A 196 -1.82 7.02 -14.39
N ASP A 197 -2.80 7.59 -13.70
CA ASP A 197 -2.89 9.05 -13.51
C ASP A 197 -1.68 9.58 -12.72
N TYR A 198 -1.30 8.90 -11.64
CA TYR A 198 -0.14 9.29 -10.83
C TYR A 198 1.17 9.27 -11.63
N HIS A 199 1.37 8.24 -12.46
CA HIS A 199 2.50 8.14 -13.37
C HIS A 199 2.52 9.32 -14.35
N ASP A 200 1.38 9.64 -14.97
CA ASP A 200 1.26 10.76 -15.89
C ASP A 200 1.62 12.10 -15.21
N LYS A 201 1.08 12.36 -14.01
CA LYS A 201 1.41 13.56 -13.22
C LYS A 201 2.89 13.65 -12.87
N LEU A 202 3.54 12.51 -12.55
CA LEU A 202 4.98 12.49 -12.23
C LEU A 202 5.87 12.71 -13.44
N VAL A 203 5.49 12.16 -14.61
CA VAL A 203 6.29 12.27 -15.85
C VAL A 203 6.08 13.61 -16.55
N ASN A 204 4.84 14.14 -16.54
CA ASN A 204 4.46 15.36 -17.26
C ASN A 204 4.33 16.58 -16.34
N GLU A 205 4.87 16.51 -15.10
CA GLU A 205 4.88 17.63 -14.13
C GLU A 205 3.47 18.16 -13.80
N GLY A 206 2.48 17.25 -13.70
CA GLY A 206 1.10 17.58 -13.35
C GLY A 206 0.91 17.90 -11.87
N SER A 207 -0.23 18.46 -11.51
CA SER A 207 -0.60 18.74 -10.11
C SER A 207 -0.78 17.44 -9.33
N LEU A 208 -0.21 17.36 -8.12
CA LEU A 208 -0.43 16.27 -7.16
C LEU A 208 -1.53 16.58 -6.12
N PHE A 209 -2.19 17.71 -6.26
CA PHE A 209 -3.27 18.13 -5.34
C PHE A 209 -4.65 17.81 -5.89
N TYR A 210 -4.85 17.99 -7.18
CA TYR A 210 -6.12 17.78 -7.85
C TYR A 210 -5.92 17.21 -9.25
N THR A 211 -6.79 16.30 -9.64
CA THR A 211 -6.84 15.72 -10.98
C THR A 211 -8.26 15.79 -11.55
N TRP A 212 -8.36 16.06 -12.86
CA TRP A 212 -9.60 15.96 -13.61
C TRP A 212 -9.82 14.55 -14.18
N ASP A 213 -8.80 13.71 -14.14
CA ASP A 213 -8.75 12.41 -14.82
C ASP A 213 -9.27 11.26 -13.94
N ILE A 214 -9.71 11.54 -12.71
CA ILE A 214 -10.31 10.58 -11.78
C ILE A 214 -11.75 11.01 -11.46
N GLY A 215 -12.71 10.25 -11.96
CA GLY A 215 -14.13 10.50 -11.78
C GLY A 215 -14.54 11.90 -12.24
N MET A 216 -15.42 12.52 -11.51
CA MET A 216 -15.91 13.90 -11.78
C MET A 216 -14.86 14.99 -11.53
N GLY A 217 -13.62 14.61 -11.25
CA GLY A 217 -12.55 15.42 -10.70
C GLY A 217 -12.37 15.16 -9.22
N SER A 218 -11.16 14.84 -8.78
CA SER A 218 -10.88 14.34 -7.45
C SER A 218 -9.72 15.07 -6.77
N ASN A 219 -9.75 15.11 -5.43
CA ASN A 219 -8.62 15.50 -4.61
C ASN A 219 -7.54 14.40 -4.70
N LEU A 220 -6.53 14.61 -5.54
CA LEU A 220 -5.49 13.62 -5.77
C LEU A 220 -4.65 13.38 -4.51
N LEU A 221 -4.51 14.39 -3.63
CA LEU A 221 -3.74 14.23 -2.40
C LEU A 221 -4.35 13.18 -1.44
N ASP A 222 -5.69 13.09 -1.36
CA ASP A 222 -6.37 12.08 -0.55
C ASP A 222 -6.16 10.68 -1.12
N ILE A 223 -6.21 10.56 -2.46
CA ILE A 223 -5.93 9.31 -3.17
C ILE A 223 -4.47 8.90 -2.97
N ILE A 224 -3.51 9.83 -3.10
CA ILE A 224 -2.10 9.57 -2.82
C ILE A 224 -1.91 9.10 -1.38
N ALA A 225 -2.53 9.78 -0.41
CA ALA A 225 -2.37 9.45 1.01
C ALA A 225 -2.84 8.03 1.36
N TYR A 226 -3.84 7.51 0.68
CA TYR A 226 -4.34 6.16 0.93
C TYR A 226 -3.62 5.09 0.09
N TYR A 227 -3.39 5.34 -1.21
CA TYR A 227 -2.96 4.31 -2.16
C TYR A 227 -1.48 4.38 -2.56
N MET A 228 -0.87 5.58 -2.64
CA MET A 228 0.34 5.78 -3.44
C MET A 228 1.49 6.48 -2.71
N ALA A 229 1.34 6.88 -1.45
CA ALA A 229 2.33 7.71 -0.73
C ALA A 229 3.66 7.00 -0.42
N CYS A 230 3.78 5.70 -0.66
CA CYS A 230 5.02 4.97 -0.42
C CYS A 230 6.16 5.47 -1.33
N PRO A 231 7.34 5.82 -0.78
CA PRO A 231 8.48 6.26 -1.59
C PRO A 231 8.98 5.23 -2.62
N LEU A 232 8.76 3.92 -2.38
CA LEU A 232 9.10 2.88 -3.34
C LEU A 232 8.25 2.96 -4.62
N ASN A 233 7.06 3.56 -4.54
CA ASN A 233 6.16 3.67 -5.68
C ASN A 233 6.72 4.58 -6.79
N PHE A 234 7.69 5.46 -6.49
CA PHE A 234 8.38 6.24 -7.54
C PHE A 234 9.08 5.40 -8.61
N ILE A 235 9.26 4.09 -8.38
CA ILE A 235 9.81 3.19 -9.40
C ILE A 235 8.93 3.12 -10.66
N ILE A 236 7.64 3.46 -10.56
CA ILE A 236 6.70 3.45 -11.68
C ILE A 236 7.12 4.37 -12.83
N VAL A 237 7.85 5.46 -12.55
CA VAL A 237 8.34 6.40 -13.58
C VAL A 237 9.35 5.76 -14.55
N LEU A 238 9.88 4.58 -14.21
CA LEU A 238 10.79 3.81 -15.05
C LEU A 238 10.06 2.93 -16.06
N PHE A 239 8.74 2.83 -15.97
CA PHE A 239 7.91 1.98 -16.82
C PHE A 239 7.02 2.85 -17.69
N SER A 240 6.63 2.35 -18.87
CA SER A 240 5.55 2.96 -19.66
C SER A 240 4.19 2.62 -19.03
N ARG A 241 3.13 3.38 -19.37
CA ARG A 241 1.76 3.13 -18.88
C ARG A 241 1.32 1.67 -19.08
N GLU A 242 1.57 1.11 -20.24
CA GLU A 242 1.22 -0.27 -20.60
C GLU A 242 1.89 -1.33 -19.71
N HIS A 243 3.00 -0.99 -19.07
CA HIS A 243 3.79 -1.87 -18.20
C HIS A 243 3.65 -1.53 -16.71
N LEU A 244 2.74 -0.65 -16.31
CA LEU A 244 2.54 -0.30 -14.90
C LEU A 244 2.13 -1.50 -14.04
N TYR A 245 1.38 -2.45 -14.59
CA TYR A 245 1.04 -3.70 -13.88
C TYR A 245 2.29 -4.52 -13.53
N ILE A 246 3.34 -4.49 -14.38
CA ILE A 246 4.64 -5.13 -14.07
C ILE A 246 5.34 -4.39 -12.93
N ALA A 247 5.33 -3.05 -12.96
CA ALA A 247 5.89 -2.24 -11.87
C ALA A 247 5.19 -2.53 -10.53
N MET A 248 3.86 -2.68 -10.53
CA MET A 248 3.09 -3.04 -9.34
C MET A 248 3.43 -4.44 -8.83
N CYS A 249 3.54 -5.45 -9.71
CA CYS A 249 3.99 -6.79 -9.35
C CYS A 249 5.42 -6.78 -8.76
N LEU A 250 6.32 -5.96 -9.32
CA LEU A 250 7.67 -5.76 -8.79
C LEU A 250 7.65 -5.15 -7.39
N LEU A 251 6.84 -4.12 -7.18
CA LEU A 251 6.65 -3.49 -5.87
C LEU A 251 6.13 -4.50 -4.84
N ILE A 252 5.12 -5.29 -5.17
CA ILE A 252 4.60 -6.37 -4.32
C ILE A 252 5.75 -7.33 -3.93
N SER A 253 6.51 -7.80 -4.92
CA SER A 253 7.61 -8.75 -4.71
C SER A 253 8.72 -8.19 -3.81
N ILE A 254 9.11 -6.93 -4.03
CA ILE A 254 10.12 -6.24 -3.21
C ILE A 254 9.63 -6.08 -1.76
N LYS A 255 8.37 -5.66 -1.55
CA LYS A 255 7.80 -5.45 -0.22
C LYS A 255 7.70 -6.77 0.56
N ILE A 256 7.33 -7.87 -0.10
CA ILE A 256 7.33 -9.22 0.48
C ILE A 256 8.74 -9.61 0.92
N ALA A 257 9.74 -9.44 0.07
CA ALA A 257 11.13 -9.77 0.39
C ALA A 257 11.68 -8.91 1.55
N LEU A 258 11.37 -7.62 1.55
CA LEU A 258 11.74 -6.69 2.62
C LEU A 258 11.08 -7.05 3.96
N SER A 259 9.84 -7.56 3.97
CA SER A 259 9.17 -7.98 5.21
C SER A 259 9.90 -9.14 5.90
N GLY A 260 10.47 -10.09 5.13
CA GLY A 260 11.34 -11.14 5.64
C GLY A 260 12.63 -10.57 6.26
N MET A 261 13.25 -9.60 5.61
CA MET A 261 14.46 -8.95 6.12
C MET A 261 14.23 -8.20 7.44
N THR A 262 13.15 -7.44 7.53
CA THR A 262 12.80 -6.65 8.73
C THR A 262 12.42 -7.56 9.89
N MET A 263 11.66 -8.63 9.63
CA MET A 263 11.36 -9.64 10.64
C MET A 263 12.62 -10.35 11.16
N ALA A 264 13.58 -10.67 10.29
CA ALA A 264 14.87 -11.22 10.70
C ALA A 264 15.67 -10.26 11.60
N SER A 265 15.63 -8.95 11.31
CA SER A 265 16.22 -7.91 12.17
C SER A 265 15.62 -7.93 13.57
N TYR A 266 14.30 -7.93 13.66
CA TYR A 266 13.56 -7.94 14.92
C TYR A 266 13.84 -9.19 15.73
N LEU A 267 13.77 -10.40 15.12
CA LEU A 267 14.01 -11.66 15.82
C LEU A 267 15.45 -11.78 16.31
N GLY A 268 16.41 -11.28 15.53
CA GLY A 268 17.82 -11.21 15.94
C GLY A 268 18.04 -10.31 17.15
N TYR A 269 17.33 -9.21 17.25
CA TYR A 269 17.29 -8.34 18.42
C TYR A 269 16.62 -9.04 19.62
N LYS A 270 15.42 -9.61 19.42
CA LYS A 270 14.59 -10.20 20.49
C LYS A 270 15.33 -11.23 21.34
N CYS A 271 16.11 -12.10 20.70
CA CYS A 271 16.91 -13.12 21.38
C CYS A 271 18.40 -12.78 21.51
N ARG A 272 18.78 -11.53 21.21
CA ARG A 272 20.17 -11.03 21.27
C ARG A 272 21.18 -11.91 20.52
N ASN A 273 20.74 -12.60 19.48
CA ASN A 273 21.54 -13.49 18.64
C ASN A 273 21.13 -13.39 17.16
N LYS A 274 21.70 -12.42 16.45
CA LYS A 274 21.42 -12.15 15.05
C LYS A 274 21.97 -13.20 14.07
N ASN A 275 22.83 -14.11 14.52
CA ASN A 275 23.48 -15.12 13.67
C ASN A 275 22.87 -16.53 13.85
N ASN A 276 21.67 -16.63 14.44
CA ASN A 276 20.97 -17.90 14.60
C ASN A 276 20.24 -18.27 13.29
N LEU A 277 20.58 -19.42 12.70
CA LEU A 277 19.95 -19.94 11.47
C LEU A 277 18.43 -20.10 11.58
N LEU A 278 17.93 -20.41 12.77
CA LEU A 278 16.49 -20.55 13.03
C LEU A 278 15.70 -19.26 12.84
N ILE A 279 16.36 -18.07 12.72
CA ILE A 279 15.67 -16.82 12.36
C ILE A 279 15.06 -16.93 10.95
N ILE A 280 15.78 -17.57 10.01
CA ILE A 280 15.41 -17.60 8.59
C ILE A 280 14.00 -18.15 8.36
N PRO A 281 13.63 -19.37 8.84
CA PRO A 281 12.30 -19.89 8.59
C PRO A 281 11.17 -19.04 9.22
N PHE A 282 11.38 -18.44 10.39
CA PHE A 282 10.38 -17.56 11.00
C PHE A 282 10.21 -16.24 10.24
N ALA A 283 11.31 -15.69 9.73
CA ALA A 283 11.29 -14.48 8.92
C ALA A 283 10.62 -14.72 7.56
N VAL A 284 10.92 -15.86 6.92
CA VAL A 284 10.27 -16.27 5.66
C VAL A 284 8.79 -16.61 5.89
N ALA A 285 8.43 -17.24 7.02
CA ALA A 285 7.04 -17.51 7.40
C ALA A 285 6.22 -16.24 7.58
N TYR A 286 6.84 -15.17 8.07
CA TYR A 286 6.19 -13.85 8.12
C TYR A 286 5.96 -13.29 6.71
N ALA A 287 6.97 -13.33 5.86
CA ALA A 287 6.93 -12.82 4.50
C ALA A 287 5.98 -13.60 3.56
N LEU A 288 5.82 -14.90 3.79
CA LEU A 288 5.01 -15.82 2.97
C LEU A 288 3.81 -16.39 3.76
N SER A 289 3.31 -15.65 4.74
CA SER A 289 2.11 -16.02 5.49
C SER A 289 0.85 -15.91 4.62
N ASN A 290 -0.22 -16.64 4.98
CA ASN A 290 -1.50 -16.55 4.26
C ASN A 290 -2.07 -15.13 4.23
N TYR A 291 -1.78 -14.28 5.24
CA TYR A 291 -2.14 -12.86 5.18
C TYR A 291 -1.49 -12.17 3.98
N VAL A 292 -0.19 -12.35 3.80
CA VAL A 292 0.55 -11.74 2.70
C VAL A 292 0.07 -12.31 1.36
N ILE A 293 -0.11 -13.62 1.27
CA ILE A 293 -0.56 -14.27 0.04
C ILE A 293 -1.96 -13.81 -0.34
N GLY A 294 -2.91 -13.80 0.60
CA GLY A 294 -4.29 -13.41 0.34
C GLY A 294 -4.48 -11.93 0.03
N TYR A 295 -3.66 -11.05 0.65
CA TYR A 295 -3.86 -9.61 0.59
C TYR A 295 -2.75 -8.81 -0.09
N SER A 296 -1.73 -9.45 -0.69
CA SER A 296 -0.60 -8.75 -1.33
C SER A 296 -1.00 -7.90 -2.53
N TRP A 297 -2.13 -8.16 -3.16
CA TRP A 297 -2.70 -7.31 -4.18
C TRP A 297 -3.05 -5.89 -3.66
N ASN A 298 -3.28 -5.71 -2.35
CA ASN A 298 -3.30 -4.42 -1.68
C ASN A 298 -1.86 -3.94 -1.42
N LEU A 299 -1.16 -3.56 -2.48
CA LEU A 299 0.28 -3.26 -2.40
C LEU A 299 0.63 -2.19 -1.36
N MET A 300 -0.28 -1.25 -1.04
CA MET A 300 -0.07 -0.21 -0.03
C MET A 300 -0.16 -0.75 1.41
N TRP A 301 -0.85 -1.89 1.64
CA TRP A 301 -0.86 -2.52 2.97
C TRP A 301 0.48 -3.18 3.28
N MET A 302 1.16 -3.70 2.25
CA MET A 302 2.45 -4.37 2.40
C MET A 302 3.52 -3.46 3.00
N ASP A 303 3.43 -2.14 2.85
CA ASP A 303 4.33 -1.19 3.50
C ASP A 303 4.24 -1.24 5.03
N CYS A 304 3.03 -1.38 5.57
CA CYS A 304 2.80 -1.52 6.99
C CYS A 304 3.26 -2.88 7.53
N ILE A 305 3.10 -3.96 6.74
CA ILE A 305 3.58 -5.29 7.11
C ILE A 305 5.11 -5.30 7.15
N LEU A 306 5.77 -4.76 6.14
CA LEU A 306 7.24 -4.73 6.10
C LEU A 306 7.86 -3.88 7.22
N ILE A 307 7.19 -2.82 7.67
CA ILE A 307 7.76 -1.89 8.66
C ILE A 307 7.42 -2.26 10.10
N LEU A 308 6.35 -3.04 10.35
CA LEU A 308 5.93 -3.46 11.70
C LEU A 308 7.06 -4.05 12.54
N PRO A 309 7.91 -4.99 12.04
CA PRO A 309 8.99 -5.54 12.84
C PRO A 309 9.99 -4.48 13.31
N LEU A 310 10.26 -3.44 12.49
CA LEU A 310 11.15 -2.34 12.88
C LEU A 310 10.49 -1.37 13.87
N ILE A 311 9.18 -1.13 13.74
CA ILE A 311 8.41 -0.36 14.73
C ILE A 311 8.50 -1.06 16.09
N MET A 312 8.23 -2.37 16.12
CA MET A 312 8.28 -3.15 17.36
C MET A 312 9.69 -3.24 17.93
N GLN A 313 10.71 -3.40 17.09
CA GLN A 313 12.11 -3.37 17.55
C GLN A 313 12.46 -2.02 18.19
N GLY A 314 12.09 -0.92 17.57
CA GLY A 314 12.31 0.43 18.12
C GLY A 314 11.51 0.66 19.40
N PHE A 315 10.25 0.22 19.45
CA PHE A 315 9.39 0.28 20.63
C PHE A 315 9.97 -0.48 21.82
N GLU A 316 10.35 -1.76 21.63
CA GLU A 316 10.90 -2.59 22.72
C GLU A 316 12.24 -2.03 23.23
N GLN A 317 13.13 -1.57 22.32
CA GLN A 317 14.40 -0.94 22.70
C GLN A 317 14.18 0.37 23.50
N MET A 318 13.23 1.18 23.07
CA MET A 318 12.86 2.39 23.76
C MET A 318 12.29 2.14 25.16
N MET A 319 11.49 1.08 25.34
CA MET A 319 10.93 0.68 26.65
C MET A 319 11.99 0.02 27.56
N GLU A 320 12.95 -0.71 26.98
CA GLU A 320 13.98 -1.44 27.75
C GLU A 320 14.97 -0.46 28.43
N ASP A 321 15.56 0.46 27.69
CA ASP A 321 16.66 1.33 28.15
C ASP A 321 16.56 2.81 27.71
N GLY A 322 15.49 3.18 27.00
CA GLY A 322 15.31 4.52 26.44
C GLY A 322 16.13 4.79 25.18
N SER A 323 16.82 3.78 24.65
CA SER A 323 17.58 3.91 23.39
C SER A 323 16.69 3.79 22.15
N ASN A 324 17.29 4.10 21.01
CA ASN A 324 16.68 3.90 19.69
C ASN A 324 15.27 4.49 19.46
N TYR A 325 14.87 5.52 20.22
CA TYR A 325 13.64 6.25 19.95
C TYR A 325 13.54 6.73 18.49
N ARG A 326 14.69 6.94 17.83
CA ARG A 326 14.74 7.30 16.40
C ARG A 326 14.25 6.18 15.50
N LEU A 327 14.62 4.92 15.80
CA LEU A 327 14.13 3.77 15.02
C LEU A 327 12.61 3.70 15.14
N TYR A 328 12.07 3.81 16.34
CA TYR A 328 10.63 3.82 16.57
C TYR A 328 9.94 4.97 15.82
N THR A 329 10.41 6.20 16.03
CA THR A 329 9.78 7.39 15.42
C THR A 329 9.81 7.33 13.89
N LEU A 330 10.96 6.98 13.28
CA LEU A 330 11.11 6.96 11.83
C LEU A 330 10.35 5.79 11.17
N SER A 331 10.33 4.63 11.82
CA SER A 331 9.56 3.50 11.29
C SER A 331 8.06 3.71 11.43
N LEU A 332 7.59 4.30 12.53
CA LEU A 332 6.18 4.69 12.68
C LEU A 332 5.79 5.81 11.70
N PHE A 333 6.64 6.81 11.52
CA PHE A 333 6.47 7.84 10.49
C PHE A 333 6.32 7.21 9.09
N TYR A 334 7.18 6.25 8.72
CA TYR A 334 7.07 5.55 7.43
C TYR A 334 5.74 4.83 7.30
N GLY A 335 5.29 4.10 8.33
CA GLY A 335 3.98 3.42 8.31
C GLY A 335 2.81 4.39 8.13
N LEU A 336 2.79 5.49 8.89
CA LEU A 336 1.76 6.53 8.78
C LEU A 336 1.77 7.24 7.42
N LEU A 337 2.96 7.45 6.85
CA LEU A 337 3.12 8.05 5.53
C LEU A 337 2.57 7.14 4.43
N CYS A 338 2.95 5.84 4.44
CA CYS A 338 2.64 4.92 3.35
C CYS A 338 1.20 4.46 3.33
N ASN A 339 0.60 4.19 4.49
CA ASN A 339 -0.82 3.86 4.61
C ASN A 339 -1.31 4.11 6.04
N TYR A 340 -1.98 5.20 6.26
CA TYR A 340 -2.50 5.60 7.57
C TYR A 340 -3.52 4.61 8.14
N TYR A 341 -4.29 3.93 7.27
CA TYR A 341 -5.36 3.04 7.69
C TYR A 341 -4.85 1.75 8.36
N ILE A 342 -3.93 1.03 7.71
CA ILE A 342 -3.30 -0.16 8.32
C ILE A 342 -2.38 0.25 9.46
N CYS A 343 -1.71 1.42 9.35
CA CYS A 343 -0.90 1.93 10.45
C CYS A 343 -1.72 2.32 11.68
N PHE A 344 -3.00 2.72 11.53
CA PHE A 344 -3.91 2.90 12.66
C PHE A 344 -4.06 1.60 13.46
N MET A 345 -4.22 0.45 12.79
CA MET A 345 -4.26 -0.87 13.46
C MET A 345 -2.97 -1.16 14.23
N ILE A 346 -1.81 -0.79 13.64
CA ILE A 346 -0.51 -0.87 14.34
C ILE A 346 -0.49 0.06 15.56
N CYS A 347 -1.02 1.28 15.47
CA CYS A 347 -1.10 2.20 16.61
C CYS A 347 -1.96 1.65 17.75
N VAL A 348 -3.12 1.06 17.44
CA VAL A 348 -3.97 0.36 18.45
C VAL A 348 -3.17 -0.77 19.11
N PHE A 349 -2.47 -1.57 18.32
CA PHE A 349 -1.63 -2.65 18.81
C PHE A 349 -0.48 -2.15 19.71
N LEU A 350 0.17 -1.06 19.36
CA LEU A 350 1.23 -0.44 20.17
C LEU A 350 0.71 0.06 21.51
N VAL A 351 -0.50 0.63 21.55
CA VAL A 351 -1.16 1.03 22.81
C VAL A 351 -1.41 -0.20 23.70
N LEU A 352 -1.93 -1.31 23.13
CA LEU A 352 -2.13 -2.55 23.87
C LEU A 352 -0.79 -3.14 24.38
N GLN A 353 0.24 -3.14 23.52
CA GLN A 353 1.60 -3.55 23.92
C GLN A 353 2.14 -2.69 25.07
N PHE A 354 1.94 -1.38 24.99
CA PHE A 354 2.39 -0.44 26.03
C PHE A 354 1.68 -0.69 27.36
N ILE A 355 0.35 -0.84 27.37
CA ILE A 355 -0.46 -1.10 28.58
C ILE A 355 -0.03 -2.41 29.25
N LEU A 356 0.28 -3.44 28.46
CA LEU A 356 0.68 -4.75 28.96
C LEU A 356 2.19 -4.87 29.25
N THR A 357 2.97 -3.80 29.00
CA THR A 357 4.39 -3.80 29.34
C THR A 357 4.60 -3.64 30.84
N ASN A 358 5.49 -4.49 31.40
CA ASN A 358 5.81 -4.43 32.83
C ASN A 358 6.77 -3.28 33.13
N HIS A 359 6.27 -2.18 33.63
CA HIS A 359 7.06 -1.05 34.09
C HIS A 359 7.65 -1.32 35.49
N LYS A 360 8.93 -1.07 35.69
CA LYS A 360 9.66 -1.39 36.93
C LYS A 360 9.08 -0.72 38.15
N ASN A 361 8.57 0.51 38.01
CA ASN A 361 7.90 1.28 39.05
C ASN A 361 7.09 2.43 38.43
N ILE A 362 6.31 3.15 39.24
CA ILE A 362 5.41 4.21 38.76
C ILE A 362 6.16 5.38 38.09
N TYR A 363 7.35 5.75 38.58
CA TYR A 363 8.15 6.82 37.99
C TYR A 363 8.67 6.43 36.61
N LYS A 364 9.15 5.19 36.47
CA LYS A 364 9.55 4.65 35.17
C LYS A 364 8.38 4.55 34.21
N GLY A 365 7.20 4.14 34.71
CA GLY A 365 5.97 4.13 33.92
C GLY A 365 5.60 5.51 33.37
N ALA A 366 5.69 6.56 34.19
CA ALA A 366 5.44 7.93 33.75
C ALA A 366 6.45 8.41 32.70
N GLU A 367 7.76 8.14 32.89
CA GLU A 367 8.79 8.43 31.91
C GLU A 367 8.55 7.71 30.59
N ASP A 368 8.24 6.41 30.63
CA ASP A 368 7.95 5.60 29.46
C ASP A 368 6.69 6.10 28.74
N THR A 369 5.65 6.55 29.49
CA THR A 369 4.44 7.15 28.90
C THR A 369 4.78 8.45 28.13
N LEU A 370 5.53 9.36 28.75
CA LEU A 370 5.93 10.61 28.09
C LEU A 370 6.78 10.35 26.85
N ARG A 371 7.68 9.37 26.92
CA ARG A 371 8.55 9.00 25.81
C ARG A 371 7.76 8.36 24.68
N PHE A 372 6.88 7.42 25.00
CA PHE A 372 6.00 6.75 24.02
C PHE A 372 5.07 7.76 23.33
N ALA A 373 4.36 8.58 24.12
CA ALA A 373 3.46 9.59 23.58
C ALA A 373 4.22 10.64 22.76
N GLY A 374 5.32 11.19 23.27
CA GLY A 374 6.10 12.22 22.58
C GLY A 374 6.69 11.75 21.26
N THR A 375 7.24 10.53 21.20
CA THR A 375 7.80 9.97 19.96
C THR A 375 6.72 9.58 18.95
N SER A 376 5.55 9.10 19.41
CA SER A 376 4.41 8.80 18.56
C SER A 376 3.79 10.06 17.96
N VAL A 377 3.60 11.11 18.77
CA VAL A 377 3.14 12.43 18.30
C VAL A 377 4.13 13.02 17.31
N MET A 378 5.44 12.88 17.55
CA MET A 378 6.46 13.34 16.60
C MET A 378 6.37 12.61 15.26
N ALA A 379 6.17 11.29 15.24
CA ALA A 379 5.96 10.53 14.01
C ALA A 379 4.72 11.00 13.26
N ALA A 380 3.60 11.21 13.97
CA ALA A 380 2.36 11.73 13.39
C ALA A 380 2.53 13.16 12.86
N ALA A 381 3.22 14.03 13.60
CA ALA A 381 3.50 15.41 13.16
C ALA A 381 4.37 15.45 11.88
N MET A 382 5.33 14.55 11.75
CA MET A 382 6.13 14.40 10.52
C MET A 382 5.28 13.98 9.31
N SER A 383 4.19 13.25 9.52
CA SER A 383 3.25 12.80 8.48
C SER A 383 2.07 13.76 8.28
N ALA A 384 1.96 14.84 9.06
CA ALA A 384 0.77 15.70 9.15
C ALA A 384 0.40 16.32 7.79
N PHE A 385 1.38 16.57 6.92
CA PHE A 385 1.16 17.13 5.58
C PHE A 385 0.29 16.24 4.68
N LEU A 386 0.24 14.91 4.94
CA LEU A 386 -0.67 13.97 4.29
C LEU A 386 -1.86 13.61 5.20
N LEU A 387 -1.62 13.42 6.49
CA LEU A 387 -2.65 12.97 7.43
C LEU A 387 -3.77 13.99 7.62
N ILE A 388 -3.45 15.30 7.64
CA ILE A 388 -4.48 16.33 7.84
C ILE A 388 -5.41 16.44 6.63
N PRO A 389 -4.92 16.56 5.38
CA PRO A 389 -5.79 16.50 4.20
C PRO A 389 -6.61 15.21 4.14
N ALA A 390 -5.98 14.04 4.34
CA ALA A 390 -6.68 12.76 4.34
C ALA A 390 -7.79 12.69 5.40
N TYR A 391 -7.57 13.23 6.61
CA TYR A 391 -8.59 13.30 7.64
C TYR A 391 -9.77 14.20 7.23
N ILE A 392 -9.49 15.33 6.58
CA ILE A 392 -10.54 16.23 6.06
C ILE A 392 -11.35 15.50 4.98
N GLY A 393 -10.69 14.85 4.02
CA GLY A 393 -11.33 14.07 2.96
C GLY A 393 -12.19 12.93 3.50
N LEU A 394 -11.67 12.14 4.46
CA LEU A 394 -12.42 11.03 5.08
C LEU A 394 -13.74 11.45 5.71
N ASN A 395 -13.85 12.67 6.23
CA ASN A 395 -15.12 13.16 6.81
C ASN A 395 -16.23 13.37 5.77
N THR A 396 -15.92 13.35 4.48
CA THR A 396 -16.90 13.44 3.39
C THR A 396 -17.29 12.07 2.83
N THR A 397 -16.59 11.00 3.19
CA THR A 397 -16.84 9.64 2.68
C THR A 397 -17.96 8.92 3.44
N ALA A 398 -18.46 7.82 2.87
CA ALA A 398 -19.42 6.94 3.54
C ALA A 398 -18.91 6.41 4.90
N SER A 399 -17.60 6.28 5.07
CA SER A 399 -16.97 5.86 6.33
C SER A 399 -17.12 6.87 7.48
N ALA A 400 -17.55 8.10 7.21
CA ALA A 400 -17.82 9.11 8.23
C ALA A 400 -19.11 8.83 9.03
N THR A 401 -20.04 8.04 8.48
CA THR A 401 -21.29 7.66 9.14
C THR A 401 -21.02 6.55 10.13
N ARG A 402 -20.96 6.89 11.43
CA ARG A 402 -20.58 5.94 12.50
C ARG A 402 -21.82 5.38 13.16
N HIS A 403 -22.06 4.08 12.95
CA HIS A 403 -23.06 3.33 13.68
C HIS A 403 -22.37 2.18 14.41
N PHE A 404 -22.27 2.26 15.76
CA PHE A 404 -21.67 1.20 16.55
C PHE A 404 -22.53 -0.08 16.44
N PRO A 405 -21.95 -1.20 15.95
CA PRO A 405 -22.65 -2.46 15.84
C PRO A 405 -22.98 -3.01 17.25
N LYS A 406 -23.94 -3.89 17.32
CA LYS A 406 -24.22 -4.67 18.54
C LYS A 406 -23.07 -5.62 18.81
N TRP A 407 -22.94 -6.06 20.08
CA TRP A 407 -21.98 -7.09 20.45
C TRP A 407 -22.49 -8.46 19.98
N GLU A 408 -22.01 -8.94 18.86
CA GLU A 408 -22.39 -10.21 18.25
C GLU A 408 -21.12 -10.96 17.78
N TRP A 409 -21.25 -12.28 17.58
CA TRP A 409 -20.17 -13.09 17.05
C TRP A 409 -20.47 -13.43 15.60
N TYR A 410 -19.45 -13.31 14.72
CA TYR A 410 -19.60 -13.67 13.31
C TYR A 410 -19.83 -15.16 13.06
N GLY A 411 -19.22 -16.02 13.88
CA GLY A 411 -19.34 -17.46 13.71
C GLY A 411 -18.58 -18.29 14.73
N SER A 412 -18.22 -19.50 14.34
CA SER A 412 -17.45 -20.41 15.20
C SER A 412 -15.98 -20.01 15.26
N ILE A 413 -15.42 -20.01 16.46
CA ILE A 413 -13.97 -19.84 16.65
C ILE A 413 -13.16 -20.95 15.96
N TRP A 414 -13.76 -22.12 15.72
CA TRP A 414 -13.11 -23.23 15.05
C TRP A 414 -12.86 -22.96 13.57
N ASP A 415 -13.72 -22.18 12.91
CA ASP A 415 -13.52 -21.76 11.52
C ASP A 415 -12.29 -20.86 11.39
N MET A 416 -12.02 -20.04 12.42
CA MET A 416 -10.80 -19.21 12.46
C MET A 416 -9.55 -20.05 12.78
N ILE A 417 -9.66 -21.00 13.71
CA ILE A 417 -8.57 -21.92 14.05
C ILE A 417 -8.21 -22.78 12.83
N LYS A 418 -9.20 -23.20 12.03
CA LYS A 418 -8.99 -23.91 10.76
C LYS A 418 -8.01 -23.18 9.86
N GLN A 419 -8.05 -21.85 9.86
CA GLN A 419 -7.15 -20.99 9.06
C GLN A 419 -5.69 -20.99 9.53
N MET A 420 -5.35 -21.69 10.60
CA MET A 420 -3.97 -21.87 11.09
C MET A 420 -3.29 -23.15 10.55
N PHE A 421 -4.03 -24.02 9.86
CA PHE A 421 -3.52 -25.33 9.42
C PHE A 421 -2.87 -25.26 8.03
N VAL A 422 -2.02 -26.25 7.77
CA VAL A 422 -1.27 -26.35 6.51
C VAL A 422 -2.22 -26.47 5.31
N LEU A 423 -1.84 -25.91 4.18
CA LEU A 423 -2.62 -25.92 2.92
C LEU A 423 -4.01 -25.28 3.00
N THR A 424 -4.31 -24.50 4.04
CA THR A 424 -5.53 -23.72 4.07
C THR A 424 -5.47 -22.62 3.02
N GLU A 425 -6.52 -22.52 2.22
CA GLU A 425 -6.61 -21.52 1.16
C GLU A 425 -6.69 -20.10 1.75
N PRO A 426 -5.90 -19.14 1.22
CA PRO A 426 -5.98 -17.76 1.63
C PRO A 426 -7.32 -17.12 1.23
N ILE A 427 -7.87 -16.31 2.12
CA ILE A 427 -9.04 -15.49 1.85
C ILE A 427 -8.59 -14.24 1.09
N LYS A 428 -9.20 -13.94 -0.06
CA LYS A 428 -8.87 -12.79 -0.91
C LYS A 428 -9.81 -11.59 -0.67
N SER A 429 -11.12 -11.82 -0.82
CA SER A 429 -12.18 -10.81 -0.68
C SER A 429 -13.56 -11.50 -0.69
N GLN A 430 -14.60 -10.76 -0.30
CA GLN A 430 -16.03 -11.13 -0.43
C GLN A 430 -16.41 -12.51 0.14
N GLN A 431 -15.60 -13.05 1.03
CA GLN A 431 -15.94 -14.25 1.78
C GLN A 431 -16.63 -13.83 3.08
N PHE A 432 -17.05 -14.79 3.91
CA PHE A 432 -17.81 -14.51 5.13
C PHE A 432 -17.10 -13.49 6.06
N ASP A 433 -17.87 -12.67 6.79
CA ASP A 433 -17.38 -11.58 7.63
C ASP A 433 -16.37 -12.01 8.70
N GLY A 434 -16.51 -13.21 9.23
CA GLY A 434 -15.57 -13.80 10.20
C GLY A 434 -14.30 -14.40 9.60
N GLY A 435 -14.07 -14.28 8.29
CA GLY A 435 -12.91 -14.84 7.62
C GLY A 435 -11.59 -14.21 8.10
N VAL A 436 -10.53 -15.03 8.24
CA VAL A 436 -9.23 -14.57 8.74
C VAL A 436 -8.08 -15.35 8.14
N ASN A 437 -6.99 -14.68 7.77
CA ASN A 437 -5.76 -15.28 7.26
C ASN A 437 -4.73 -15.43 8.38
N LEU A 438 -4.51 -16.64 8.91
CA LEU A 438 -3.66 -16.88 10.10
C LEU A 438 -2.48 -17.82 9.86
N TYR A 439 -2.47 -18.61 8.78
CA TYR A 439 -1.40 -19.58 8.59
C TYR A 439 -0.04 -18.92 8.39
N CYS A 440 0.93 -19.38 9.15
CA CYS A 440 2.35 -18.96 9.09
C CYS A 440 3.31 -20.11 9.44
N GLY A 441 2.89 -21.36 9.15
CA GLY A 441 3.63 -22.59 9.43
C GLY A 441 3.06 -23.38 10.60
N THR A 442 2.90 -24.69 10.40
CA THR A 442 2.39 -25.63 11.41
C THR A 442 3.25 -25.65 12.68
N PHE A 443 4.57 -25.43 12.55
CA PHE A 443 5.48 -25.32 13.68
C PHE A 443 5.13 -24.17 14.63
N ALA A 444 4.48 -23.10 14.15
CA ALA A 444 4.09 -21.96 14.97
C ALA A 444 3.06 -22.38 16.05
N ILE A 445 2.07 -23.21 15.68
CA ILE A 445 1.07 -23.74 16.63
C ILE A 445 1.74 -24.63 17.70
N LEU A 446 2.61 -25.56 17.29
CA LEU A 446 3.35 -26.42 18.19
C LEU A 446 4.17 -25.62 19.20
N LEU A 447 4.81 -24.54 18.76
CA LEU A 447 5.68 -23.72 19.60
C LEU A 447 4.93 -22.87 20.64
N ILE A 448 3.62 -22.63 20.50
CA ILE A 448 2.80 -21.97 21.55
C ILE A 448 2.85 -22.82 22.84
N GLY A 449 2.63 -24.13 22.72
CA GLY A 449 2.69 -25.04 23.87
C GLY A 449 4.07 -25.00 24.53
N ILE A 450 5.14 -25.08 23.73
CA ILE A 450 6.52 -25.02 24.21
C ILE A 450 6.84 -23.66 24.85
N TYR A 451 6.34 -22.54 24.29
CA TYR A 451 6.50 -21.19 24.82
C TYR A 451 5.95 -21.07 26.24
N ILE A 452 4.75 -21.58 26.48
CA ILE A 452 4.06 -21.52 27.77
C ILE A 452 4.89 -22.23 28.88
N PHE A 453 5.48 -23.39 28.59
CA PHE A 453 6.23 -24.19 29.57
C PHE A 453 7.73 -23.91 29.58
N ASN A 454 8.27 -22.99 28.74
CA ASN A 454 9.67 -22.62 28.75
C ASN A 454 10.02 -21.77 30.00
N THR A 455 10.85 -22.29 30.91
CA THR A 455 11.16 -21.62 32.18
C THR A 455 12.14 -20.43 32.03
N LYS A 456 12.80 -20.26 30.89
CA LYS A 456 13.66 -19.10 30.62
C LYS A 456 12.89 -17.85 30.23
N ILE A 457 11.67 -18.01 29.78
CA ILE A 457 10.78 -16.90 29.43
C ILE A 457 10.05 -16.46 30.69
N LYS A 458 10.10 -15.18 30.99
CA LYS A 458 9.49 -14.61 32.17
C LYS A 458 7.97 -14.73 32.11
N TRP A 459 7.34 -15.05 33.24
CA TRP A 459 5.91 -15.35 33.32
C TRP A 459 5.03 -14.18 32.85
N TYR A 460 5.41 -12.94 33.12
CA TYR A 460 4.66 -11.77 32.69
C TYR A 460 4.72 -11.53 31.15
N GLU A 461 5.83 -11.90 30.48
CA GLU A 461 5.90 -11.87 29.02
C GLU A 461 4.98 -12.93 28.41
N LYS A 462 4.93 -14.12 29.02
CA LYS A 462 3.98 -15.16 28.60
C LYS A 462 2.54 -14.68 28.74
N LEU A 463 2.20 -14.14 29.91
CA LEU A 463 0.85 -13.65 30.21
C LEU A 463 0.47 -12.53 29.23
N LYS A 464 1.36 -11.57 28.98
CA LYS A 464 1.17 -10.49 28.00
C LYS A 464 0.80 -11.04 26.62
N ASN A 465 1.63 -11.92 26.09
CA ASN A 465 1.43 -12.45 24.73
C ASN A 465 0.18 -13.34 24.63
N VAL A 466 -0.14 -14.13 25.68
CA VAL A 466 -1.39 -14.92 25.73
C VAL A 466 -2.61 -13.99 25.73
N ILE A 467 -2.60 -12.93 26.54
CA ILE A 467 -3.70 -11.95 26.57
C ILE A 467 -3.89 -11.34 25.19
N LEU A 468 -2.80 -10.94 24.51
CA LEU A 468 -2.87 -10.35 23.17
C LEU A 468 -3.42 -11.32 22.13
N ILE A 469 -2.97 -12.59 22.14
CA ILE A 469 -3.48 -13.62 21.23
C ILE A 469 -4.98 -13.85 21.45
N VAL A 470 -5.40 -14.02 22.70
CA VAL A 470 -6.82 -14.22 23.04
C VAL A 470 -7.65 -13.01 22.64
N PHE A 471 -7.17 -11.80 22.94
CA PHE A 471 -7.87 -10.57 22.58
C PHE A 471 -8.00 -10.39 21.05
N LEU A 472 -6.95 -10.70 20.28
CA LEU A 472 -7.00 -10.67 18.81
C LEU A 472 -7.97 -11.72 18.26
N MET A 473 -7.95 -12.96 18.78
CA MET A 473 -8.91 -14.00 18.38
C MET A 473 -10.36 -13.60 18.67
N MET A 474 -10.62 -12.97 19.82
CA MET A 474 -11.93 -12.38 20.11
C MET A 474 -12.29 -11.26 19.14
N SER A 475 -11.30 -10.39 18.81
CA SER A 475 -11.50 -9.26 17.90
C SER A 475 -11.80 -9.69 16.47
N PHE A 476 -11.25 -10.80 16.02
CA PHE A 476 -11.55 -11.35 14.68
C PHE A 476 -13.00 -11.81 14.57
N ASN A 477 -13.57 -12.32 15.64
CA ASN A 477 -14.89 -12.93 15.66
C ASN A 477 -16.02 -12.04 16.20
N ASN A 478 -15.69 -10.87 16.75
CA ASN A 478 -16.68 -9.99 17.40
C ASN A 478 -16.89 -8.71 16.61
N THR A 479 -18.14 -8.41 16.27
CA THR A 479 -18.55 -7.26 15.46
C THR A 479 -18.05 -5.92 16.00
N LEU A 480 -18.20 -5.65 17.30
CA LEU A 480 -17.80 -4.38 17.91
C LEU A 480 -16.28 -4.22 17.99
N LEU A 481 -15.55 -5.27 18.39
CA LEU A 481 -14.09 -5.22 18.44
C LEU A 481 -13.51 -5.08 17.03
N ASN A 482 -14.05 -5.83 16.07
CA ASN A 482 -13.68 -5.74 14.67
C ASN A 482 -13.86 -4.33 14.11
N TYR A 483 -15.01 -3.70 14.37
CA TYR A 483 -15.34 -2.32 14.00
C TYR A 483 -14.33 -1.31 14.56
N ILE A 484 -13.90 -1.47 15.82
CA ILE A 484 -12.87 -0.60 16.43
C ILE A 484 -11.53 -0.75 15.71
N TRP A 485 -11.11 -1.99 15.40
CA TRP A 485 -9.86 -2.23 14.67
C TRP A 485 -9.87 -1.63 13.25
N HIS A 486 -11.03 -1.61 12.59
CA HIS A 486 -11.20 -1.03 11.26
C HIS A 486 -11.39 0.51 11.26
N GLY A 487 -11.07 1.20 12.36
CA GLY A 487 -11.16 2.67 12.43
C GLY A 487 -12.58 3.19 12.58
N PHE A 488 -13.43 2.42 13.23
CA PHE A 488 -14.85 2.72 13.49
C PHE A 488 -15.71 2.71 12.22
N HIS A 489 -15.46 1.76 11.32
CA HIS A 489 -16.32 1.46 10.16
C HIS A 489 -16.33 -0.06 9.87
N ASP A 490 -17.22 -0.49 9.00
CA ASP A 490 -17.34 -1.88 8.59
C ASP A 490 -16.15 -2.33 7.71
N GLN A 491 -15.89 -3.65 7.68
CA GLN A 491 -14.76 -4.22 6.94
C GLN A 491 -14.99 -4.35 5.42
N TYR A 492 -16.18 -4.08 4.92
CA TYR A 492 -16.52 -4.00 3.48
C TYR A 492 -15.91 -5.12 2.62
N GLY A 493 -16.28 -6.37 2.90
CA GLY A 493 -15.89 -7.52 2.06
C GLY A 493 -14.43 -8.00 2.15
N ILE A 494 -13.54 -7.29 2.86
CA ILE A 494 -12.15 -7.74 3.11
C ILE A 494 -11.97 -7.93 4.62
N PRO A 495 -12.15 -9.15 5.14
CA PRO A 495 -12.25 -9.38 6.58
C PRO A 495 -10.90 -9.32 7.29
N ASN A 496 -10.94 -8.92 8.56
CA ASN A 496 -9.85 -9.04 9.53
C ASN A 496 -8.48 -8.53 9.03
N ARG A 497 -8.43 -7.31 8.48
CA ARG A 497 -7.23 -6.69 7.90
C ARG A 497 -6.06 -6.54 8.88
N PHE A 498 -6.30 -6.69 10.18
CA PHE A 498 -5.29 -6.61 11.24
C PHE A 498 -4.70 -7.98 11.66
N SER A 499 -5.05 -9.09 10.98
CA SER A 499 -4.60 -10.44 11.37
C SER A 499 -3.08 -10.66 11.23
N PHE A 500 -2.37 -9.84 10.47
CA PHE A 500 -0.90 -9.85 10.43
C PHE A 500 -0.25 -9.56 11.80
N LEU A 501 -0.93 -8.86 12.70
CA LEU A 501 -0.47 -8.60 14.07
C LEU A 501 -0.43 -9.90 14.90
N PHE A 502 -1.43 -10.77 14.72
CA PHE A 502 -1.46 -12.09 15.32
C PHE A 502 -0.29 -12.97 14.83
N ILE A 503 -0.08 -13.01 13.52
CA ILE A 503 1.04 -13.74 12.90
C ILE A 503 2.38 -13.24 13.44
N PHE A 504 2.55 -11.93 13.56
CA PHE A 504 3.76 -11.33 14.11
C PHE A 504 4.03 -11.79 15.57
N ILE A 505 3.01 -11.76 16.43
CA ILE A 505 3.13 -12.23 17.83
C ILE A 505 3.44 -13.73 17.86
N LEU A 506 2.70 -14.53 17.08
CA LEU A 506 2.82 -15.97 17.07
C LEU A 506 4.23 -16.43 16.66
N LEU A 507 4.77 -15.85 15.60
CA LEU A 507 6.11 -16.13 15.12
C LEU A 507 7.19 -15.63 16.11
N SER A 508 6.97 -14.49 16.75
CA SER A 508 7.88 -13.95 17.77
C SER A 508 7.97 -14.87 18.99
N MET A 509 6.80 -15.33 19.49
CA MET A 509 6.72 -16.31 20.58
C MET A 509 7.38 -17.63 20.21
N GLY A 510 7.08 -18.15 19.02
CA GLY A 510 7.63 -19.40 18.51
C GLY A 510 9.16 -19.34 18.40
N TYR A 511 9.69 -18.26 17.85
CA TYR A 511 11.14 -18.07 17.76
C TYR A 511 11.78 -17.94 19.15
N GLU A 512 11.19 -17.19 20.07
CA GLU A 512 11.70 -17.07 21.44
C GLU A 512 11.70 -18.42 22.18
N ALA A 513 10.69 -19.26 21.96
CA ALA A 513 10.61 -20.60 22.53
C ALA A 513 11.76 -21.50 22.04
N ILE A 514 11.99 -21.57 20.71
CA ILE A 514 13.01 -22.46 20.12
C ILE A 514 14.43 -21.94 20.35
N ALA A 515 14.66 -20.63 20.32
CA ALA A 515 15.96 -20.02 20.58
C ALA A 515 16.46 -20.29 21.99
N ASN A 516 15.54 -20.37 22.98
CA ASN A 516 15.83 -20.63 24.38
C ASN A 516 15.87 -22.14 24.75
N THR A 517 15.79 -23.02 23.77
CA THR A 517 15.79 -24.48 23.96
C THR A 517 17.18 -24.98 24.39
N ASP A 518 17.26 -25.75 25.49
CA ASP A 518 18.44 -26.48 25.94
C ASP A 518 18.02 -27.71 26.76
N LYS A 519 19.03 -28.50 27.24
CA LYS A 519 18.79 -29.75 27.97
C LYS A 519 17.93 -29.54 29.25
N LYS A 520 18.02 -28.35 29.89
CA LYS A 520 17.26 -28.06 31.11
C LYS A 520 15.77 -27.80 30.78
N GLN A 521 15.47 -27.44 29.55
CA GLN A 521 14.10 -27.17 29.11
C GLN A 521 13.35 -28.41 28.60
N ILE A 522 14.01 -29.57 28.46
CA ILE A 522 13.39 -30.81 27.94
C ILE A 522 12.09 -31.16 28.63
N PRO A 523 11.94 -31.13 29.99
CA PRO A 523 10.64 -31.39 30.60
C PRO A 523 9.53 -30.41 30.18
N GLY A 524 9.84 -29.13 30.12
CA GLY A 524 8.91 -28.10 29.65
C GLY A 524 8.57 -28.26 28.15
N ILE A 525 9.58 -28.60 27.32
CA ILE A 525 9.35 -28.90 25.92
C ILE A 525 8.43 -30.09 25.73
N ALA A 526 8.68 -31.20 26.45
CA ALA A 526 7.85 -32.41 26.39
C ALA A 526 6.40 -32.12 26.82
N LEU A 527 6.22 -31.36 27.92
CA LEU A 527 4.89 -30.96 28.36
C LEU A 527 4.18 -30.06 27.33
N GLY A 528 4.91 -29.10 26.74
CA GLY A 528 4.40 -28.25 25.69
C GLY A 528 3.98 -29.01 24.43
N ILE A 529 4.75 -30.01 24.04
CA ILE A 529 4.41 -30.94 22.95
C ILE A 529 3.13 -31.71 23.28
N ILE A 530 3.03 -32.29 24.49
CA ILE A 530 1.81 -33.04 24.93
C ILE A 530 0.58 -32.16 24.84
N VAL A 531 0.66 -30.91 25.32
CA VAL A 531 -0.46 -29.96 25.28
C VAL A 531 -0.82 -29.61 23.83
N ALA A 532 0.19 -29.37 22.95
CA ALA A 532 -0.04 -29.08 21.55
C ALA A 532 -0.68 -30.24 20.78
N PHE A 533 -0.26 -31.50 21.06
CA PHE A 533 -0.91 -32.69 20.53
C PHE A 533 -2.33 -32.88 21.09
N GLY A 534 -2.56 -32.62 22.39
CA GLY A 534 -3.90 -32.61 22.96
C GLY A 534 -4.84 -31.60 22.29
N PHE A 535 -4.33 -30.39 22.00
CA PHE A 535 -5.05 -29.38 21.20
C PHE A 535 -5.37 -29.90 19.80
N LEU A 536 -4.43 -30.54 19.13
CA LEU A 536 -4.62 -31.08 17.78
C LEU A 536 -5.69 -32.20 17.76
N VAL A 537 -5.68 -33.09 18.75
CA VAL A 537 -6.73 -34.14 18.93
C VAL A 537 -8.12 -33.50 19.12
N TYR A 538 -8.18 -32.42 19.89
CA TYR A 538 -9.43 -31.72 20.14
C TYR A 538 -9.90 -30.94 18.91
N ALA A 539 -8.98 -30.30 18.18
CA ALA A 539 -9.24 -29.60 16.95
C ALA A 539 -9.74 -30.55 15.83
N ASP A 540 -9.11 -31.71 15.68
CA ASP A 540 -9.51 -32.76 14.70
C ASP A 540 -10.98 -33.20 14.87
N LYS A 541 -11.51 -33.14 16.11
CA LYS A 541 -12.90 -33.48 16.40
C LYS A 541 -13.91 -32.36 16.16
N ASN A 542 -13.47 -31.11 16.18
CA ASN A 542 -14.35 -29.93 16.15
C ASN A 542 -14.25 -29.13 14.84
N ILE A 543 -13.25 -29.42 14.00
CA ILE A 543 -13.00 -28.70 12.75
C ILE A 543 -13.27 -29.66 11.59
N ASP A 544 -14.16 -29.25 10.69
CA ASP A 544 -14.35 -29.96 9.41
C ASP A 544 -13.25 -29.56 8.43
N MET A 545 -12.27 -30.47 8.25
CA MET A 545 -11.13 -30.30 7.35
C MET A 545 -10.92 -31.52 6.48
N ASP A 546 -10.28 -31.28 5.31
CA ASP A 546 -9.81 -32.37 4.46
C ASP A 546 -8.90 -33.33 5.26
N ARG A 547 -9.15 -34.64 5.07
CA ARG A 547 -8.39 -35.68 5.79
C ARG A 547 -6.89 -35.62 5.51
N THR A 548 -6.49 -35.21 4.29
CA THR A 548 -5.11 -35.04 3.91
C THR A 548 -4.42 -33.94 4.71
N VAL A 549 -5.10 -32.80 4.90
CA VAL A 549 -4.60 -31.67 5.70
C VAL A 549 -4.35 -32.08 7.15
N ILE A 550 -5.31 -32.81 7.73
CA ILE A 550 -5.19 -33.32 9.11
C ILE A 550 -4.00 -34.27 9.24
N ILE A 551 -3.89 -35.28 8.37
CA ILE A 551 -2.79 -36.25 8.39
C ILE A 551 -1.43 -35.54 8.23
N LEU A 552 -1.34 -34.62 7.26
CA LEU A 552 -0.11 -33.88 7.04
C LEU A 552 0.27 -33.03 8.27
N THR A 553 -0.70 -32.39 8.92
CA THR A 553 -0.49 -31.66 10.17
C THR A 553 0.05 -32.56 11.28
N TRP A 554 -0.52 -33.75 11.47
CA TRP A 554 -0.04 -34.73 12.44
C TRP A 554 1.41 -35.15 12.17
N VAL A 555 1.75 -35.44 10.92
CA VAL A 555 3.11 -35.80 10.51
C VAL A 555 4.08 -34.65 10.79
N LEU A 556 3.75 -33.41 10.41
CA LEU A 556 4.57 -32.24 10.66
C LEU A 556 4.77 -31.99 12.17
N PHE A 557 3.72 -32.10 12.99
CA PHE A 557 3.84 -32.01 14.44
C PHE A 557 4.82 -33.04 15.02
N ALA A 558 4.73 -34.29 14.56
CA ALA A 558 5.62 -35.37 15.03
C ALA A 558 7.09 -35.07 14.63
N VAL A 559 7.32 -34.69 13.38
CA VAL A 559 8.66 -34.39 12.86
C VAL A 559 9.29 -33.19 13.57
N TYR A 560 8.52 -32.08 13.71
CA TYR A 560 9.01 -30.90 14.43
C TYR A 560 9.26 -31.20 15.92
N SER A 561 8.36 -31.92 16.56
CA SER A 561 8.54 -32.32 17.98
C SER A 561 9.82 -33.11 18.20
N ALA A 562 10.07 -34.10 17.36
CA ALA A 562 11.31 -34.88 17.39
C ALA A 562 12.56 -34.01 17.18
N GLY A 563 12.51 -33.15 16.16
CA GLY A 563 13.61 -32.22 15.86
C GLY A 563 13.91 -31.25 17.00
N ILE A 564 12.87 -30.67 17.63
CA ILE A 564 13.00 -29.72 18.75
C ILE A 564 13.56 -30.42 20.01
N LEU A 565 13.11 -31.66 20.29
CA LEU A 565 13.68 -32.46 21.41
C LEU A 565 15.16 -32.75 21.17
N VAL A 566 15.53 -33.18 19.96
CA VAL A 566 16.93 -33.40 19.60
C VAL A 566 17.74 -32.12 19.68
N LEU A 567 17.20 -30.98 19.20
CA LEU A 567 17.84 -29.65 19.29
C LEU A 567 18.17 -29.27 20.76
N GLY A 568 17.29 -29.63 21.71
CA GLY A 568 17.50 -29.41 23.13
C GLY A 568 18.59 -30.30 23.75
N LEU A 569 18.80 -31.50 23.20
CA LEU A 569 19.75 -32.48 23.72
C LEU A 569 21.19 -32.28 23.18
N VAL A 570 21.32 -31.81 21.92
CA VAL A 570 22.63 -31.69 21.24
C VAL A 570 23.28 -30.32 21.48
N ARG A 571 24.63 -30.30 21.33
CA ARG A 571 25.43 -29.06 21.47
C ARG A 571 26.41 -28.90 20.31
N GLY A 572 27.00 -27.69 20.19
CA GLY A 572 28.02 -27.37 19.22
C GLY A 572 27.62 -27.67 17.78
N LYS A 573 28.45 -28.39 17.02
CA LYS A 573 28.19 -28.72 15.61
C LYS A 573 26.92 -29.55 15.40
N GLY A 574 26.56 -30.43 16.35
CA GLY A 574 25.33 -31.21 16.29
C GLY A 574 24.09 -30.32 16.41
N ARG A 575 24.11 -29.31 17.29
CA ARG A 575 23.00 -28.32 17.40
C ARG A 575 22.85 -27.50 16.10
N PHE A 576 23.97 -27.10 15.49
CA PHE A 576 23.96 -26.40 14.22
C PHE A 576 23.32 -27.25 13.10
N ALA A 577 23.72 -28.53 13.01
CA ALA A 577 23.19 -29.45 12.01
C ALA A 577 21.67 -29.67 12.17
N VAL A 578 21.20 -29.90 13.41
CA VAL A 578 19.76 -30.05 13.69
C VAL A 578 19.00 -28.76 13.39
N ALA A 579 19.53 -27.59 13.76
CA ALA A 579 18.95 -26.31 13.43
C ALA A 579 18.85 -26.09 11.91
N ALA A 580 19.85 -26.46 11.14
CA ALA A 580 19.85 -26.40 9.70
C ALA A 580 18.76 -27.32 9.08
N ILE A 581 18.68 -28.57 9.56
CA ILE A 581 17.64 -29.52 9.10
C ILE A 581 16.23 -28.98 9.41
N LEU A 582 15.99 -28.52 10.63
CA LEU A 582 14.70 -27.91 11.01
C LEU A 582 14.37 -26.68 10.14
N SER A 583 15.37 -25.82 9.88
CA SER A 583 15.18 -24.65 9.03
C SER A 583 14.77 -25.04 7.60
N VAL A 584 15.43 -26.07 7.03
CA VAL A 584 15.08 -26.58 5.70
C VAL A 584 13.65 -27.14 5.68
N LEU A 585 13.27 -27.95 6.68
CA LEU A 585 11.93 -28.53 6.79
C LEU A 585 10.84 -27.43 6.90
N CYS A 586 11.04 -26.44 7.79
CA CYS A 586 10.12 -25.32 7.92
C CYS A 586 10.01 -24.50 6.62
N LEU A 587 11.15 -24.23 5.96
CA LEU A 587 11.14 -23.50 4.68
C LEU A 587 10.42 -24.28 3.59
N THR A 588 10.61 -25.59 3.51
CA THR A 588 9.90 -26.44 2.53
C THR A 588 8.38 -26.37 2.76
N GLU A 589 7.92 -26.49 4.01
CA GLU A 589 6.50 -26.38 4.35
C GLU A 589 5.94 -25.03 3.92
N ILE A 590 6.62 -23.92 4.28
CA ILE A 590 6.13 -22.56 4.00
C ILE A 590 6.13 -22.27 2.51
N VAL A 591 7.19 -22.57 1.80
CA VAL A 591 7.30 -22.35 0.35
C VAL A 591 6.24 -23.17 -0.40
N PHE A 592 6.04 -24.43 0.00
CA PHE A 592 5.00 -25.26 -0.61
C PHE A 592 3.59 -24.74 -0.35
N SER A 593 3.28 -24.36 0.90
CA SER A 593 1.97 -23.78 1.25
C SER A 593 1.74 -22.43 0.56
N ALA A 594 2.78 -21.59 0.46
CA ALA A 594 2.71 -20.33 -0.26
C ALA A 594 2.45 -20.52 -1.76
N ALA A 595 3.12 -21.50 -2.39
CA ALA A 595 2.87 -21.83 -3.80
C ALA A 595 1.43 -22.27 -4.04
N LYS A 596 0.89 -23.13 -3.16
CA LYS A 596 -0.52 -23.54 -3.21
C LYS A 596 -1.48 -22.39 -2.95
N GLY A 597 -1.15 -21.49 -2.05
CA GLY A 597 -1.95 -20.29 -1.79
C GLY A 597 -2.01 -19.35 -3.01
N TYR A 598 -0.90 -19.12 -3.70
CA TYR A 598 -0.90 -18.34 -4.95
C TYR A 598 -1.61 -19.06 -6.10
N GLU A 599 -1.50 -20.39 -6.19
CA GLU A 599 -2.26 -21.20 -7.16
C GLU A 599 -3.78 -21.02 -6.94
N SER A 600 -4.25 -21.11 -5.68
CA SER A 600 -5.65 -20.86 -5.31
C SER A 600 -6.09 -19.40 -5.56
N ASN A 601 -5.21 -18.43 -5.36
CA ASN A 601 -5.51 -17.02 -5.66
C ASN A 601 -5.71 -16.78 -7.15
N GLY A 602 -4.95 -17.47 -8.00
CA GLY A 602 -4.90 -17.24 -9.43
C GLY A 602 -4.15 -15.95 -9.81
N THR A 603 -4.21 -15.64 -11.08
CA THR A 603 -3.64 -14.43 -11.71
C THR A 603 -4.66 -13.84 -12.68
N VAL A 604 -4.48 -12.59 -13.05
CA VAL A 604 -5.31 -11.91 -14.05
C VAL A 604 -4.54 -11.86 -15.37
N ASN A 605 -5.20 -12.25 -16.47
CA ASN A 605 -4.67 -12.08 -17.81
C ASN A 605 -4.91 -10.65 -18.27
N ILE A 606 -3.88 -9.81 -18.31
CA ILE A 606 -3.97 -8.38 -18.64
C ILE A 606 -4.52 -8.12 -20.06
N PRO A 607 -4.17 -8.92 -21.10
CA PRO A 607 -4.77 -8.76 -22.43
C PRO A 607 -6.30 -8.83 -22.47
N ASP A 608 -6.95 -9.56 -21.58
CA ASP A 608 -8.42 -9.64 -21.53
C ASP A 608 -9.07 -8.29 -21.18
N TYR A 609 -8.35 -7.47 -20.39
CA TYR A 609 -8.80 -6.16 -19.90
C TYR A 609 -8.27 -5.01 -20.74
N TYR A 610 -6.99 -5.02 -21.08
CA TYR A 610 -6.29 -3.91 -21.73
C TYR A 610 -5.68 -4.27 -23.10
N GLY A 611 -6.08 -5.41 -23.69
CA GLY A 611 -5.54 -5.81 -24.99
C GLY A 611 -5.92 -4.87 -26.16
N ASP A 612 -6.98 -4.11 -26.01
CA ASP A 612 -7.45 -3.09 -26.94
C ASP A 612 -7.09 -1.64 -26.53
N ALA A 613 -6.21 -1.48 -25.53
CA ALA A 613 -5.86 -0.17 -25.00
C ALA A 613 -5.33 0.80 -26.04
N ALA A 614 -4.58 0.32 -27.04
CA ALA A 614 -4.09 1.16 -28.13
C ALA A 614 -5.23 1.71 -29.01
N SER A 615 -6.24 0.89 -29.29
CA SER A 615 -7.42 1.28 -30.08
C SER A 615 -8.28 2.32 -29.34
N VAL A 616 -8.53 2.07 -28.04
CA VAL A 616 -9.25 3.03 -27.19
C VAL A 616 -8.49 4.36 -27.11
N GLN A 617 -7.16 4.33 -26.92
CA GLN A 617 -6.34 5.54 -26.87
C GLN A 617 -6.36 6.30 -28.21
N ALA A 618 -6.33 5.60 -29.34
CA ALA A 618 -6.41 6.22 -30.66
C ALA A 618 -7.76 6.94 -30.88
N ALA A 619 -8.86 6.32 -30.44
CA ALA A 619 -10.19 6.94 -30.48
C ALA A 619 -10.27 8.19 -29.59
N ILE A 620 -9.73 8.15 -28.38
CA ILE A 620 -9.66 9.30 -27.47
C ILE A 620 -8.85 10.44 -28.10
N ASP A 621 -7.70 10.12 -28.70
CA ASP A 621 -6.79 11.11 -29.28
C ASP A 621 -7.40 11.76 -30.54
N SER A 622 -8.29 11.07 -31.28
CA SER A 622 -8.96 11.60 -32.48
C SER A 622 -9.85 12.83 -32.21
N VAL A 623 -10.38 12.95 -30.99
CA VAL A 623 -11.28 14.04 -30.59
C VAL A 623 -10.65 15.03 -29.63
N LYS A 624 -9.38 14.83 -29.26
CA LYS A 624 -8.65 15.78 -28.39
C LYS A 624 -8.49 17.13 -29.08
N THR A 625 -9.41 18.02 -28.78
CA THR A 625 -9.29 19.42 -29.12
C THR A 625 -8.59 20.13 -27.96
N GLY A 626 -7.58 20.97 -28.23
CA GLY A 626 -6.83 21.67 -27.18
C GLY A 626 -7.67 22.64 -26.31
N HIS A 627 -8.98 22.56 -26.36
CA HIS A 627 -9.93 23.41 -25.62
C HIS A 627 -10.68 22.59 -24.55
N PHE A 628 -10.12 22.51 -23.36
CA PHE A 628 -10.84 22.16 -22.12
C PHE A 628 -11.77 23.32 -21.71
N PRO A 629 -12.97 23.06 -21.07
CA PRO A 629 -13.34 21.88 -20.33
C PRO A 629 -14.58 21.13 -20.91
N TYR A 630 -14.46 19.83 -21.12
CA TYR A 630 -15.59 18.92 -21.37
C TYR A 630 -15.26 17.55 -20.77
N ARG A 631 -16.26 16.71 -20.51
CA ARG A 631 -16.04 15.32 -20.08
C ARG A 631 -16.19 14.36 -21.25
N THR A 632 -15.53 13.24 -21.09
CA THR A 632 -15.61 12.10 -22.01
C THR A 632 -15.85 10.84 -21.19
N GLU A 633 -16.48 9.83 -21.75
CA GLU A 633 -16.67 8.56 -21.03
C GLU A 633 -16.49 7.39 -21.98
N LEU A 634 -16.14 6.25 -21.41
CA LEU A 634 -16.04 4.98 -22.10
C LEU A 634 -17.21 4.09 -21.66
N ASN A 635 -18.02 3.64 -22.62
CA ASN A 635 -19.08 2.68 -22.36
C ASN A 635 -18.54 1.24 -22.47
N ASN A 636 -19.15 0.31 -21.75
CA ASN A 636 -18.73 -1.11 -21.69
C ASN A 636 -17.29 -1.23 -21.17
N THR A 637 -17.04 -0.64 -20.01
CA THR A 637 -15.76 -0.72 -19.34
C THR A 637 -15.45 -2.16 -18.92
N LYS A 638 -14.24 -2.60 -19.18
CA LYS A 638 -13.72 -3.90 -18.71
C LYS A 638 -13.20 -3.81 -17.27
N VAL A 639 -12.92 -2.59 -16.83
CA VAL A 639 -12.39 -2.23 -15.52
C VAL A 639 -13.19 -1.04 -14.99
N VAL A 640 -13.51 -1.01 -13.71
CA VAL A 640 -14.41 0.00 -13.15
C VAL A 640 -13.90 1.44 -13.37
N ASP A 641 -12.63 1.71 -13.06
CA ASP A 641 -12.00 3.03 -13.27
C ASP A 641 -11.25 3.12 -14.60
N GLU A 642 -11.76 2.52 -15.67
CA GLU A 642 -11.04 2.41 -16.94
C GLU A 642 -10.79 3.79 -17.59
N SER A 643 -11.72 4.73 -17.46
CA SER A 643 -11.55 6.10 -17.93
C SER A 643 -10.32 6.78 -17.30
N THR A 644 -10.09 6.53 -16.02
CA THR A 644 -8.90 7.01 -15.30
C THR A 644 -7.61 6.41 -15.86
N TYR A 645 -7.61 5.13 -16.24
CA TYR A 645 -6.42 4.50 -16.85
C TYR A 645 -5.95 5.22 -18.11
N TYR A 646 -6.88 5.73 -18.92
CA TYR A 646 -6.57 6.50 -20.13
C TYR A 646 -6.37 8.00 -19.90
N ASN A 647 -6.37 8.47 -18.65
CA ASN A 647 -6.36 9.89 -18.30
C ASN A 647 -7.46 10.68 -19.04
N MET A 648 -8.65 10.11 -19.05
CA MET A 648 -9.86 10.74 -19.53
C MET A 648 -10.53 11.52 -18.39
N GLN A 649 -11.17 12.62 -18.73
CA GLN A 649 -12.02 13.34 -17.77
C GLN A 649 -13.38 12.65 -17.69
N GLY A 650 -13.37 11.43 -17.13
CA GLY A 650 -14.54 10.57 -17.04
C GLY A 650 -15.50 10.94 -15.92
N VAL A 651 -16.58 10.15 -15.84
CA VAL A 651 -17.57 10.22 -14.77
C VAL A 651 -17.37 9.10 -13.76
N SER A 652 -17.22 7.86 -14.25
CA SER A 652 -17.13 6.68 -13.40
C SER A 652 -16.00 6.76 -12.37
N LEU A 653 -16.28 6.36 -11.13
CA LEU A 653 -15.30 6.32 -10.05
C LEU A 653 -15.65 5.23 -9.02
N PHE A 654 -14.66 4.40 -8.70
CA PHE A 654 -14.67 3.49 -7.57
C PHE A 654 -13.45 3.77 -6.68
N GLY A 655 -13.66 4.21 -5.43
CA GLY A 655 -12.55 4.55 -4.56
C GLY A 655 -12.93 4.75 -3.10
N SER A 656 -12.02 4.34 -2.19
CA SER A 656 -12.23 4.48 -0.74
C SER A 656 -12.29 5.93 -0.24
N THR A 657 -11.94 6.91 -1.09
CA THR A 657 -11.91 8.33 -0.75
C THR A 657 -13.03 9.13 -1.43
N VAL A 658 -14.00 8.45 -2.04
CA VAL A 658 -15.12 9.07 -2.74
C VAL A 658 -16.05 9.78 -1.75
N SER A 659 -16.47 11.01 -2.10
CA SER A 659 -17.43 11.79 -1.30
C SER A 659 -18.82 11.16 -1.36
N ASN A 660 -19.42 10.95 -0.20
CA ASN A 660 -20.79 10.45 -0.08
C ASN A 660 -21.84 11.40 -0.69
N ASP A 661 -21.61 12.71 -0.58
CA ASP A 661 -22.50 13.70 -1.20
C ASP A 661 -22.49 13.60 -2.72
N LEU A 662 -21.30 13.32 -3.30
CA LEU A 662 -21.17 13.09 -4.73
C LEU A 662 -21.88 11.79 -5.16
N VAL A 663 -21.71 10.70 -4.40
CA VAL A 663 -22.42 9.43 -4.64
C VAL A 663 -23.94 9.66 -4.64
N ASN A 664 -24.46 10.35 -3.63
CA ASN A 664 -25.89 10.66 -3.53
C ASN A 664 -26.37 11.54 -4.70
N ALA A 665 -25.59 12.55 -5.11
CA ALA A 665 -25.93 13.40 -6.25
C ALA A 665 -25.98 12.59 -7.56
N MET A 666 -25.00 11.68 -7.77
CA MET A 666 -24.97 10.80 -8.94
C MET A 666 -26.16 9.83 -8.94
N HIS A 667 -26.51 9.27 -7.78
CA HIS A 667 -27.74 8.48 -7.61
C HIS A 667 -28.98 9.27 -8.04
N GLY A 668 -29.13 10.49 -7.55
CA GLY A 668 -30.26 11.37 -7.90
C GLY A 668 -30.32 11.77 -9.38
N LEU A 669 -29.18 11.72 -10.10
CA LEU A 669 -29.11 11.93 -11.54
C LEU A 669 -29.30 10.65 -12.38
N GLY A 670 -29.55 9.49 -11.72
CA GLY A 670 -29.90 8.25 -12.38
C GLY A 670 -28.73 7.31 -12.66
N PHE A 671 -27.55 7.58 -12.14
CA PHE A 671 -26.39 6.70 -12.31
C PHE A 671 -26.41 5.53 -11.32
N TYR A 672 -25.83 4.41 -11.72
CA TYR A 672 -25.57 3.32 -10.78
C TYR A 672 -24.63 3.80 -9.67
N THR A 673 -24.96 3.48 -8.41
CA THR A 673 -24.16 3.86 -7.25
C THR A 673 -24.04 2.72 -6.23
N GLY A 674 -22.83 2.56 -5.64
CA GLY A 674 -22.58 1.73 -4.48
C GLY A 674 -22.14 2.57 -3.29
N ALA A 675 -21.62 1.94 -2.23
CA ALA A 675 -21.21 2.66 -1.02
C ALA A 675 -20.06 3.65 -1.25
N ASN A 676 -19.19 3.36 -2.20
CA ASN A 676 -17.98 4.12 -2.52
C ASN A 676 -17.69 4.14 -4.03
N GLU A 677 -18.73 4.05 -4.84
CA GLU A 677 -18.64 4.06 -6.29
C GLU A 677 -19.88 4.68 -6.93
N PHE A 678 -19.68 5.20 -8.13
CA PHE A 678 -20.72 5.53 -9.09
C PHE A 678 -20.20 5.32 -10.50
N LEU A 679 -21.04 4.77 -11.36
CA LEU A 679 -20.66 4.38 -12.71
C LEU A 679 -21.52 5.13 -13.73
N PHE A 680 -21.02 5.23 -14.95
CA PHE A 680 -21.74 5.84 -16.06
C PHE A 680 -23.05 5.09 -16.42
N ASP A 681 -23.23 3.88 -15.94
CA ASP A 681 -24.45 3.08 -16.14
C ASP A 681 -25.68 3.80 -15.60
N GLY A 682 -26.76 3.79 -16.40
CA GLY A 682 -27.97 4.55 -16.08
C GLY A 682 -27.94 6.00 -16.58
N ALA A 683 -26.91 6.40 -17.31
CA ALA A 683 -26.84 7.71 -17.94
C ALA A 683 -28.03 7.95 -18.86
N ASN A 684 -28.57 9.18 -18.81
CA ASN A 684 -29.69 9.63 -19.60
C ASN A 684 -29.37 10.98 -20.27
N PRO A 685 -30.16 11.48 -21.21
CA PRO A 685 -29.87 12.72 -21.93
C PRO A 685 -29.69 13.94 -21.03
N VAL A 686 -30.44 14.02 -19.91
CA VAL A 686 -30.34 15.13 -18.95
C VAL A 686 -29.00 15.03 -18.22
N SER A 687 -28.71 13.89 -17.57
CA SER A 687 -27.49 13.72 -16.79
C SER A 687 -26.24 13.85 -17.65
N SER A 688 -26.21 13.24 -18.84
CA SER A 688 -25.09 13.37 -19.78
C SER A 688 -24.87 14.81 -20.22
N SER A 689 -25.95 15.58 -20.45
CA SER A 689 -25.84 16.99 -20.85
C SER A 689 -25.35 17.87 -19.71
N VAL A 690 -25.96 17.75 -18.52
CA VAL A 690 -25.64 18.53 -17.32
C VAL A 690 -24.20 18.29 -16.86
N LEU A 691 -23.71 17.05 -16.89
CA LEU A 691 -22.35 16.74 -16.53
C LEU A 691 -21.32 17.11 -17.61
N GLY A 692 -21.77 17.62 -18.76
CA GLY A 692 -20.90 18.08 -19.84
C GLY A 692 -20.17 16.95 -20.56
N ILE A 693 -20.78 15.76 -20.62
CA ILE A 693 -20.23 14.61 -21.35
C ILE A 693 -20.41 14.89 -22.83
N ARG A 694 -19.31 15.25 -23.48
CA ARG A 694 -19.28 15.69 -24.87
C ARG A 694 -19.01 14.55 -25.84
N TYR A 695 -18.13 13.60 -25.47
CA TYR A 695 -17.83 12.44 -26.29
C TYR A 695 -18.00 11.17 -25.48
N LEU A 696 -18.57 10.16 -26.15
CA LEU A 696 -18.73 8.81 -25.64
C LEU A 696 -17.98 7.87 -26.59
N PHE A 697 -17.11 7.05 -26.02
CA PHE A 697 -16.40 5.99 -26.74
C PHE A 697 -17.05 4.65 -26.46
N ARG A 698 -17.15 3.79 -27.49
CA ARG A 698 -17.80 2.50 -27.40
C ARG A 698 -17.08 1.42 -28.19
N ARG A 699 -16.83 0.29 -27.56
CA ARG A 699 -16.40 -0.93 -28.26
C ARG A 699 -17.55 -1.51 -29.09
N GLN A 700 -17.28 -1.98 -30.33
CA GLN A 700 -18.31 -2.31 -31.33
C GLN A 700 -19.26 -3.49 -30.99
N ASP A 701 -18.99 -4.28 -29.97
CA ASP A 701 -19.68 -5.56 -29.73
C ASP A 701 -21.08 -5.43 -29.09
N GLU A 702 -21.61 -4.23 -28.87
CA GLU A 702 -22.92 -4.06 -28.26
C GLU A 702 -23.79 -3.01 -28.98
N HIS A 703 -25.03 -3.39 -29.24
CA HIS A 703 -26.06 -2.54 -29.82
C HIS A 703 -26.82 -1.80 -28.71
N MET A 704 -26.44 -0.56 -28.45
CA MET A 704 -27.29 0.37 -27.71
C MET A 704 -27.55 1.61 -28.55
N SER A 705 -28.81 2.07 -28.58
CA SER A 705 -29.14 3.35 -29.18
C SER A 705 -28.86 4.45 -28.15
N TYR A 706 -27.89 5.30 -28.46
CA TYR A 706 -27.67 6.52 -27.70
C TYR A 706 -28.31 7.70 -28.38
N ASP A 707 -28.83 8.61 -27.58
CA ASP A 707 -29.30 9.92 -28.07
C ASP A 707 -28.09 10.86 -28.27
N MET A 708 -27.09 10.38 -29.01
CA MET A 708 -25.85 11.08 -29.36
C MET A 708 -25.53 10.87 -30.83
N ASP A 709 -24.88 11.86 -31.45
CA ASP A 709 -24.55 11.84 -32.85
C ASP A 709 -23.29 10.96 -33.09
N TYR A 710 -23.41 9.97 -33.97
CA TYR A 710 -22.24 9.19 -34.39
C TYR A 710 -21.27 10.10 -35.17
N VAL A 711 -19.97 10.03 -34.85
CA VAL A 711 -18.91 10.84 -35.44
C VAL A 711 -18.02 10.00 -36.35
N ASP A 712 -17.44 8.92 -35.81
CA ASP A 712 -16.45 8.09 -36.54
C ASP A 712 -16.25 6.75 -35.80
N THR A 713 -15.59 5.79 -36.48
CA THR A 713 -15.05 4.58 -35.88
C THR A 713 -13.54 4.57 -36.04
N VAL A 714 -12.80 4.60 -34.93
CA VAL A 714 -11.33 4.59 -34.92
C VAL A 714 -10.84 3.27 -34.33
N ASP A 715 -10.12 2.51 -35.13
CA ASP A 715 -9.55 1.20 -34.75
C ASP A 715 -10.54 0.25 -34.04
N GLY A 716 -11.81 0.27 -34.48
CA GLY A 716 -12.87 -0.59 -33.92
C GLY A 716 -13.52 -0.01 -32.66
N VAL A 717 -13.28 1.25 -32.33
CA VAL A 717 -13.97 1.98 -31.27
C VAL A 717 -14.82 3.08 -31.90
N ASP A 718 -16.12 3.04 -31.67
CA ASP A 718 -17.07 4.04 -32.12
C ASP A 718 -17.00 5.30 -31.25
N VAL A 719 -17.03 6.43 -31.87
CA VAL A 719 -17.00 7.75 -31.26
C VAL A 719 -18.35 8.44 -31.49
N TYR A 720 -19.01 8.82 -30.40
CA TYR A 720 -20.26 9.56 -30.40
C TYR A 720 -20.06 10.96 -29.80
N GLN A 721 -20.76 11.95 -30.29
CA GLN A 721 -20.78 13.31 -29.79
C GLN A 721 -22.15 13.68 -29.23
N ASN A 722 -22.19 14.18 -28.01
CA ASN A 722 -23.37 14.82 -27.45
C ASN A 722 -23.39 16.31 -27.82
N SER A 723 -24.21 16.67 -28.81
CA SER A 723 -24.39 18.05 -29.24
C SER A 723 -25.11 18.94 -28.20
N ARG A 724 -25.73 18.30 -27.19
CA ARG A 724 -26.45 18.97 -26.07
C ARG A 724 -25.59 19.13 -24.81
N ALA A 725 -24.35 18.66 -24.80
CA ALA A 725 -23.47 18.76 -23.65
C ALA A 725 -23.27 20.20 -23.22
N LEU A 726 -23.63 20.53 -21.97
CA LEU A 726 -23.39 21.82 -21.38
C LEU A 726 -21.91 22.04 -21.06
N LYS A 727 -21.52 23.30 -20.88
CA LYS A 727 -20.19 23.60 -20.33
C LYS A 727 -20.14 23.18 -18.85
N LEU A 728 -18.95 22.87 -18.32
CA LEU A 728 -18.80 22.50 -16.91
C LEU A 728 -19.27 23.56 -15.90
N GLY A 729 -19.43 24.80 -16.34
CA GLY A 729 -20.04 25.89 -15.56
C GLY A 729 -21.17 26.52 -16.36
N PHE A 730 -22.38 26.55 -15.80
CA PHE A 730 -23.57 27.17 -16.38
C PHE A 730 -24.47 27.77 -15.31
N MET A 731 -25.37 28.66 -15.70
CA MET A 731 -26.29 29.33 -14.79
C MET A 731 -27.55 28.48 -14.61
N VAL A 732 -28.04 28.40 -13.39
CA VAL A 732 -29.28 27.74 -13.01
C VAL A 732 -30.12 28.61 -12.07
N ASN A 733 -31.39 28.30 -11.88
CA ASN A 733 -32.25 28.95 -10.91
C ASN A 733 -31.73 28.66 -9.48
N ASN A 734 -31.92 29.65 -8.59
CA ASN A 734 -31.48 29.54 -7.19
C ASN A 734 -32.22 28.41 -6.41
N GLU A 735 -33.34 27.96 -6.91
CA GLU A 735 -34.15 26.90 -6.32
C GLU A 735 -33.42 25.53 -6.37
N LEU A 736 -32.45 25.36 -7.26
CA LEU A 736 -31.64 24.13 -7.35
C LEU A 736 -30.88 23.80 -6.04
N LYS A 737 -30.58 24.79 -5.22
CA LYS A 737 -29.98 24.56 -3.87
C LYS A 737 -30.87 23.70 -2.94
N ASP A 738 -32.18 23.64 -3.23
CA ASP A 738 -33.15 22.88 -2.45
C ASP A 738 -33.47 21.51 -3.12
N TRP A 739 -32.70 21.09 -4.11
CA TRP A 739 -32.80 19.76 -4.70
C TRP A 739 -32.21 18.72 -3.75
N THR A 740 -32.87 17.58 -3.63
CA THR A 740 -32.42 16.41 -2.90
C THR A 740 -32.54 15.17 -3.79
N SER A 741 -31.67 14.19 -3.57
CA SER A 741 -31.70 12.90 -4.28
C SER A 741 -32.68 11.89 -3.66
N ASP A 742 -33.53 12.29 -2.71
CA ASP A 742 -34.42 11.43 -1.92
C ASP A 742 -35.76 11.12 -2.64
N ALA A 743 -35.78 11.09 -3.96
CA ALA A 743 -36.97 10.74 -4.71
C ALA A 743 -37.27 9.24 -4.68
N SER A 744 -38.52 8.87 -4.86
CA SER A 744 -38.99 7.47 -4.89
C SER A 744 -38.39 6.67 -6.06
N ASN A 745 -38.04 7.35 -7.14
CA ASN A 745 -37.34 6.80 -8.29
C ASN A 745 -36.45 7.87 -8.95
N MET A 746 -35.50 7.43 -9.81
CA MET A 746 -34.55 8.32 -10.46
C MET A 746 -35.18 9.34 -11.40
N PHE A 747 -36.26 8.99 -12.10
CA PHE A 747 -36.92 9.90 -13.03
C PHE A 747 -37.62 11.06 -12.31
N ASP A 748 -38.24 10.82 -11.15
CA ASP A 748 -38.80 11.89 -10.30
C ASP A 748 -37.70 12.80 -9.76
N SER A 749 -36.54 12.23 -9.37
CA SER A 749 -35.39 13.02 -8.94
C SER A 749 -34.86 13.92 -10.06
N ILE A 750 -34.73 13.40 -11.29
CA ILE A 750 -34.26 14.15 -12.45
C ILE A 750 -35.29 15.22 -12.86
N ASN A 751 -36.58 14.88 -12.87
CA ASN A 751 -37.65 15.85 -13.13
C ASN A 751 -37.58 17.03 -12.13
N ASN A 752 -37.43 16.74 -10.85
CA ASN A 752 -37.26 17.74 -9.81
C ASN A 752 -35.98 18.57 -9.99
N PHE A 753 -34.87 17.93 -10.40
CA PHE A 753 -33.62 18.61 -10.74
C PHE A 753 -33.82 19.61 -11.88
N VAL A 754 -34.47 19.21 -12.98
CA VAL A 754 -34.70 20.07 -14.14
C VAL A 754 -35.67 21.20 -13.78
N GLU A 755 -36.76 20.90 -13.09
CA GLU A 755 -37.73 21.90 -12.66
C GLU A 755 -37.09 22.98 -11.78
N LYS A 756 -36.35 22.59 -10.76
CA LYS A 756 -35.61 23.52 -9.86
C LYS A 756 -34.50 24.28 -10.57
N SER A 757 -33.83 23.69 -11.54
CA SER A 757 -32.76 24.36 -12.28
C SER A 757 -33.24 25.33 -13.37
N THR A 758 -34.38 25.07 -14.01
CA THR A 758 -34.85 25.79 -15.20
C THR A 758 -36.25 26.38 -15.08
N GLY A 759 -37.09 25.87 -14.15
CA GLY A 759 -38.53 26.17 -14.06
C GLY A 759 -39.39 25.32 -15.00
N VAL A 760 -38.82 24.34 -15.72
CA VAL A 760 -39.55 23.45 -16.65
C VAL A 760 -39.85 22.12 -15.94
N ALA A 761 -41.13 21.79 -15.78
CA ALA A 761 -41.58 20.55 -15.17
C ALA A 761 -41.83 19.45 -16.22
N GLY A 762 -41.81 18.19 -15.80
CA GLY A 762 -42.20 17.02 -16.60
C GLY A 762 -41.29 16.69 -17.76
N THR A 763 -39.98 16.71 -17.55
CA THR A 763 -38.96 16.34 -18.52
C THR A 763 -39.10 14.88 -18.94
N PHE A 764 -39.34 13.99 -17.98
CA PHE A 764 -39.69 12.59 -18.19
C PHE A 764 -41.12 12.35 -17.76
N SER A 765 -41.87 11.57 -18.53
CA SER A 765 -43.21 11.13 -18.19
C SER A 765 -43.29 9.61 -18.21
N GLN A 766 -43.93 9.05 -17.18
CA GLN A 766 -44.13 7.62 -17.09
C GLN A 766 -45.04 7.10 -18.19
N ILE A 767 -44.61 6.04 -18.86
CA ILE A 767 -45.45 5.25 -19.78
C ILE A 767 -45.76 3.90 -19.15
N TYR A 768 -46.79 3.23 -19.62
CA TYR A 768 -47.20 1.89 -19.16
C TYR A 768 -47.12 0.90 -20.33
N PRO A 769 -45.91 0.36 -20.62
CA PRO A 769 -45.76 -0.57 -21.72
C PRO A 769 -46.43 -1.91 -21.42
N GLU A 770 -46.80 -2.66 -22.47
CA GLU A 770 -47.18 -4.05 -22.33
C GLU A 770 -45.89 -4.90 -22.19
N VAL A 771 -45.79 -5.63 -21.10
CA VAL A 771 -44.62 -6.49 -20.81
C VAL A 771 -45.03 -7.93 -20.91
N THR A 772 -44.42 -8.67 -21.85
CA THR A 772 -44.67 -10.11 -22.06
C THR A 772 -43.35 -10.87 -22.03
N GLY A 773 -43.37 -12.12 -21.61
CA GLY A 773 -42.20 -12.99 -21.60
C GLY A 773 -41.99 -13.78 -20.32
N SER A 774 -40.81 -14.38 -20.18
CA SER A 774 -40.36 -15.16 -19.02
C SER A 774 -39.10 -14.54 -18.41
N SER A 775 -38.63 -15.06 -17.29
CA SER A 775 -37.44 -14.53 -16.56
C SER A 775 -36.17 -14.37 -17.41
N ASN A 776 -36.08 -14.99 -18.58
CA ASN A 776 -34.89 -14.95 -19.43
C ASN A 776 -35.14 -14.29 -20.80
N ASP A 777 -36.41 -13.92 -21.11
CA ASP A 777 -36.75 -13.30 -22.38
C ASP A 777 -37.99 -12.41 -22.17
N ILE A 778 -37.79 -11.13 -22.01
CA ILE A 778 -38.82 -10.12 -21.73
C ILE A 778 -38.98 -9.26 -22.96
N THR A 779 -40.21 -9.23 -23.52
CA THR A 779 -40.58 -8.32 -24.61
C THR A 779 -41.41 -7.16 -24.05
N ILE A 780 -40.97 -5.95 -24.32
CA ILE A 780 -41.66 -4.72 -23.94
C ILE A 780 -42.19 -4.06 -25.21
N THR A 781 -43.51 -3.88 -25.28
CA THR A 781 -44.19 -3.22 -26.42
C THR A 781 -45.00 -2.01 -25.97
N HIS A 782 -44.89 -0.92 -26.71
CA HIS A 782 -45.70 0.31 -26.47
C HIS A 782 -45.91 1.05 -27.80
N ASP A 783 -46.85 1.96 -27.82
CA ASP A 783 -47.27 2.73 -29.00
C ASP A 783 -46.63 4.15 -29.03
N ASN A 784 -45.67 4.46 -28.22
CA ASN A 784 -45.05 5.79 -28.15
C ASN A 784 -43.95 5.94 -29.22
N PRO A 785 -44.02 6.97 -30.12
CA PRO A 785 -42.99 7.19 -31.14
C PRO A 785 -41.74 7.94 -30.64
N TYR A 786 -41.64 8.28 -29.33
CA TYR A 786 -40.51 9.01 -28.75
C TYR A 786 -39.49 8.03 -28.12
N SER A 787 -38.28 8.54 -27.95
CA SER A 787 -37.19 7.79 -27.30
C SER A 787 -37.52 7.44 -25.84
N GLU A 788 -37.15 6.25 -25.42
CA GLU A 788 -37.52 5.69 -24.13
C GLU A 788 -36.32 5.28 -23.30
N TYR A 789 -36.45 5.44 -22.00
CA TYR A 789 -35.45 5.11 -21.01
C TYR A 789 -36.11 4.26 -19.93
N PHE A 790 -35.52 3.09 -19.62
CA PHE A 790 -36.00 2.19 -18.60
C PHE A 790 -35.04 2.17 -17.39
N GLY A 791 -35.59 2.28 -16.19
CA GLY A 791 -34.87 2.03 -14.97
C GLY A 791 -34.73 0.52 -14.69
N LEU A 792 -33.52 0.02 -14.46
CA LEU A 792 -33.27 -1.39 -14.15
C LEU A 792 -33.98 -1.87 -12.88
N SER A 793 -34.26 -0.98 -11.92
CA SER A 793 -34.97 -1.31 -10.67
C SER A 793 -36.42 -1.80 -10.92
N ASP A 794 -37.04 -1.33 -11.98
CA ASP A 794 -38.43 -1.68 -12.31
C ASP A 794 -38.52 -3.05 -13.03
N ILE A 795 -37.45 -3.48 -13.69
CA ILE A 795 -37.35 -4.79 -14.38
C ILE A 795 -37.07 -5.93 -13.40
N LEU A 796 -36.32 -5.68 -12.32
CA LEU A 796 -35.96 -6.70 -11.33
C LEU A 796 -37.07 -6.97 -10.30
N SER A 797 -38.13 -6.16 -10.24
CA SER A 797 -39.29 -6.37 -9.37
C SER A 797 -40.41 -7.17 -10.05
N LEU A 798 -40.27 -7.51 -11.31
CA LEU A 798 -41.16 -8.42 -12.08
C LEU A 798 -40.54 -9.82 -12.16
#